data_990c9e824f255a8686365917dd77eb34
#
_entry.id   990c9e824f255a8686365917dd77eb34
#
_cell.length_a   1.000
_cell.length_b   1.000
_cell.length_c   1.000
_cell.angle_alpha   90.00
_cell.angle_beta   90.00
_cell.angle_gamma   90.00
#
_symmetry.space_group_name_H-M   'P 1'
#
loop_
_entity.id
_entity.type
_entity.pdbx_description
1 polymer ?
#
loop_
_entity_poly.entity_id
_entity_poly.type
_entity_poly.pdbx_seq_one_letter_code
_entity_poly.pdbx_strand_id
1 'polypeptide(L)'
;MTYGMNNWGYKLNLKKYLFNFKENVVKYNNLDKEVKVLAKKEKKKKKHKSPMGRAIGIVVKIIIALLLTIVVVGGILLYMKYGKRIMAMEAEAKKIVAASSLETFRQNETSIIYDANGTIISKLKGEKDVYYINYNDIPKKAVDAITSIEDKSFFKHKGYDLKAIIRAGVAYIKNRGVITQGGSTITQQLARNIFLSFEESWERKAREVFIARELEKKYSKNQIMEFYLNNVYFANGYYGIQSASLGYFGKGVNSLSLSQLTFLLSIPNSPTRYNPYENIEGTLGRRNRILDQMVKDGKISESEALSAKSEEIKVKEPKPEKSSYMLTFALDRAVKSLMKAEGFRFRYSFSSPEDKEAYNENYGEVYSNCQSKLYSGGYRIYTSLDPKKQKLLQESVDNGLSISSKKSKAGIYSLQGSAVTIDNGSGRVVAVVGGRSQKLKGRTLNRAYQSFRQPGSTIKPLIVYTPAFEQGYTPASMVKDEKIEGGPANADGVFSGSMTILDALAKSKNTVAWRLFTEISPTVGINKLIEMGFSNIEETDYYPAASLGGFTKGVSALEMASAYATLENGGEFREPTCIMKMTDADGNDIVTDGFYQNGTTQFVYDENATKMITTCMEAVMTKGTGMAGRLSSMPCAGKTGTTNDSKDLWFVGFTKYYTTSVWVGYDIPESLGGLTASATPLAIWKNYMESLHKGLEALPLDDYKLVTTPVESKDKETEEKSEEEKRLEEEKKKMEEKKRLEEDKKKAEEQRTDSKAAEDNPVDEGENPEEGTNAEDNPADEETENGTTGGNDIEGENPAETPAETGEGTAETP
;
A
#
# COMPACT_ATOMS: atom_id res chain seq x y z
N MET A 1 18.05 -51.25 -12.93
CA MET A 1 18.51 -51.62 -11.57
C MET A 1 17.51 -51.00 -10.61
N THR A 2 16.93 -51.82 -9.85
CA THR A 2 15.76 -51.78 -8.98
C THR A 2 15.86 -50.73 -7.88
N TYR A 3 14.86 -49.84 -7.81
CA TYR A 3 14.58 -49.02 -6.65
C TYR A 3 13.60 -49.75 -5.74
N GLY A 4 14.08 -50.15 -4.57
CA GLY A 4 13.26 -50.73 -3.50
C GLY A 4 12.55 -49.67 -2.69
N MET A 5 11.23 -49.68 -2.73
CA MET A 5 10.35 -48.83 -1.87
C MET A 5 10.29 -49.42 -0.46
N ASN A 6 10.88 -48.78 0.52
CA ASN A 6 10.68 -49.10 1.94
C ASN A 6 9.34 -48.52 2.43
N ASN A 7 8.35 -49.36 2.48
CA ASN A 7 6.95 -49.06 2.85
C ASN A 7 6.65 -49.41 4.33
N TRP A 8 7.60 -49.27 5.26
CA TRP A 8 7.46 -49.71 6.66
C TRP A 8 7.25 -48.58 7.69
N GLY A 9 7.47 -47.32 7.33
CA GLY A 9 7.34 -46.20 8.28
C GLY A 9 5.88 -45.76 8.57
N TYR A 10 4.95 -45.98 7.64
CA TYR A 10 3.58 -45.44 7.74
C TYR A 10 2.61 -46.29 8.60
N LYS A 11 2.89 -47.59 8.80
CA LYS A 11 2.01 -48.46 9.60
C LYS A 11 2.18 -48.29 11.14
N LEU A 12 3.34 -47.80 11.61
CA LEU A 12 3.56 -47.63 13.05
C LEU A 12 2.85 -46.41 13.64
N ASN A 13 2.71 -45.32 12.88
CA ASN A 13 2.05 -44.11 13.38
C ASN A 13 0.52 -44.25 13.47
N LEU A 14 -0.10 -44.99 12.57
CA LEU A 14 -1.55 -45.26 12.66
C LEU A 14 -1.93 -46.11 13.88
N LYS A 15 -1.08 -47.10 14.28
CA LYS A 15 -1.28 -47.86 15.48
C LYS A 15 -1.19 -47.03 16.76
N LYS A 16 -0.29 -46.02 16.80
CA LYS A 16 -0.13 -45.13 17.95
C LYS A 16 -1.29 -44.16 18.10
N TYR A 17 -1.85 -43.69 16.99
CA TYR A 17 -3.07 -42.86 16.98
C TYR A 17 -4.33 -43.66 17.32
N LEU A 18 -4.45 -44.90 16.82
CA LEU A 18 -5.53 -45.78 17.17
C LEU A 18 -5.45 -46.30 18.62
N PHE A 19 -4.24 -46.43 19.18
CA PHE A 19 -4.03 -46.75 20.57
C PHE A 19 -4.44 -45.64 21.53
N ASN A 20 -4.07 -44.38 21.23
CA ASN A 20 -4.51 -43.21 21.97
C ASN A 20 -6.01 -42.95 21.83
N PHE A 21 -6.61 -43.31 20.70
CA PHE A 21 -8.07 -43.22 20.49
C PHE A 21 -8.79 -44.30 21.35
N LYS A 22 -8.25 -45.50 21.46
CA LYS A 22 -8.79 -46.53 22.36
C LYS A 22 -8.69 -46.17 23.83
N GLU A 23 -7.57 -45.55 24.29
CA GLU A 23 -7.46 -45.08 25.67
C GLU A 23 -8.46 -43.96 25.98
N ASN A 24 -8.69 -43.03 25.04
CA ASN A 24 -9.67 -41.99 25.24
C ASN A 24 -11.12 -42.52 25.22
N VAL A 25 -11.40 -43.55 24.43
CA VAL A 25 -12.72 -44.23 24.41
C VAL A 25 -12.93 -45.01 25.74
N VAL A 26 -11.87 -45.59 26.32
CA VAL A 26 -11.95 -46.28 27.64
C VAL A 26 -12.17 -45.24 28.77
N LYS A 27 -11.58 -44.07 28.69
CA LYS A 27 -11.86 -42.94 29.63
C LYS A 27 -13.30 -42.43 29.49
N TYR A 28 -13.84 -42.36 28.24
CA TYR A 28 -15.23 -41.99 28.01
C TYR A 28 -16.21 -43.04 28.56
N ASN A 29 -15.91 -44.32 28.44
CA ASN A 29 -16.73 -45.37 29.00
C ASN A 29 -16.74 -45.43 30.56
N ASN A 30 -15.65 -44.94 31.19
CA ASN A 30 -15.61 -44.78 32.65
C ASN A 30 -16.38 -43.50 33.12
N LEU A 31 -16.36 -42.42 32.35
CA LEU A 31 -17.26 -41.28 32.60
C LEU A 31 -18.75 -41.66 32.44
N ASP A 32 -19.10 -42.56 31.49
CA ASP A 32 -20.45 -43.04 31.31
C ASP A 32 -20.94 -43.90 32.47
N LYS A 33 -20.02 -44.60 33.19
CA LYS A 33 -20.34 -45.32 34.43
C LYS A 33 -20.58 -44.36 35.61
N GLU A 34 -19.79 -43.27 35.74
CA GLU A 34 -20.01 -42.26 36.78
C GLU A 34 -21.31 -41.46 36.52
N VAL A 35 -21.56 -41.10 35.27
CA VAL A 35 -22.82 -40.43 34.88
C VAL A 35 -24.03 -41.35 35.12
N LYS A 36 -23.91 -42.67 34.89
CA LYS A 36 -24.98 -43.66 35.21
C LYS A 36 -25.20 -43.82 36.71
N VAL A 37 -24.17 -43.65 37.54
CA VAL A 37 -24.31 -43.68 39.04
C VAL A 37 -24.97 -42.38 39.51
N LEU A 38 -24.62 -41.22 38.96
CA LEU A 38 -25.29 -39.93 39.24
C LEU A 38 -26.75 -39.89 38.74
N ALA A 39 -27.02 -40.47 37.56
CA ALA A 39 -28.38 -40.58 37.00
C ALA A 39 -29.28 -41.58 37.78
N LYS A 40 -28.66 -42.54 38.57
CA LYS A 40 -29.40 -43.44 39.46
C LYS A 40 -29.86 -42.79 40.75
N LYS A 41 -29.16 -41.70 41.21
CA LYS A 41 -29.58 -40.89 42.38
C LYS A 41 -30.70 -39.90 42.08
N GLU A 42 -30.92 -39.51 40.80
CA GLU A 42 -32.01 -38.61 40.39
C GLU A 42 -33.30 -39.30 39.95
N LYS A 43 -33.36 -40.66 39.96
CA LYS A 43 -34.54 -41.42 39.51
C LYS A 43 -35.71 -41.48 40.54
N LYS A 44 -35.87 -40.46 41.38
CA LYS A 44 -37.05 -40.36 42.27
C LYS A 44 -37.95 -39.15 42.00
N LYS A 45 -37.95 -38.58 40.77
CA LYS A 45 -39.02 -37.65 40.30
C LYS A 45 -39.27 -37.89 38.80
N LYS A 46 -40.01 -38.97 38.46
CA LYS A 46 -40.55 -39.13 37.12
C LYS A 46 -41.67 -38.11 36.87
N LYS A 47 -41.37 -37.02 36.22
CA LYS A 47 -42.37 -36.27 35.43
C LYS A 47 -42.53 -36.98 34.10
N HIS A 48 -43.73 -37.45 33.78
CA HIS A 48 -44.10 -37.96 32.47
C HIS A 48 -43.79 -36.94 31.37
N LYS A 49 -42.76 -37.20 30.56
CA LYS A 49 -42.54 -36.44 29.32
C LYS A 49 -43.60 -36.91 28.31
N SER A 50 -44.34 -35.93 27.76
CA SER A 50 -45.30 -36.18 26.69
C SER A 50 -44.63 -36.90 25.49
N PRO A 51 -45.36 -37.64 24.67
CA PRO A 51 -44.82 -38.30 23.46
C PRO A 51 -44.07 -37.31 22.54
N MET A 52 -44.57 -36.11 22.45
CA MET A 52 -43.98 -35.02 21.67
C MET A 52 -42.58 -34.56 22.20
N GLY A 53 -42.36 -34.55 23.51
CA GLY A 53 -41.06 -34.23 24.11
C GLY A 53 -39.99 -35.34 23.89
N ARG A 54 -40.39 -36.60 23.63
CA ARG A 54 -39.50 -37.68 23.22
C ARG A 54 -39.13 -37.57 21.74
N ALA A 55 -40.09 -37.21 20.86
CA ALA A 55 -39.83 -37.02 19.44
C ALA A 55 -38.88 -35.85 19.20
N ILE A 56 -39.07 -34.69 19.87
CA ILE A 56 -38.16 -33.55 19.79
C ILE A 56 -36.74 -33.95 20.27
N GLY A 57 -36.61 -34.71 21.35
CA GLY A 57 -35.31 -35.19 21.84
C GLY A 57 -34.59 -36.14 20.87
N ILE A 58 -35.31 -36.93 20.08
CA ILE A 58 -34.73 -37.77 19.02
C ILE A 58 -34.30 -36.93 17.84
N VAL A 59 -35.11 -35.98 17.36
CA VAL A 59 -34.78 -35.06 16.26
C VAL A 59 -33.53 -34.23 16.59
N VAL A 60 -33.44 -33.69 17.80
CA VAL A 60 -32.25 -32.95 18.23
C VAL A 60 -30.98 -33.83 18.22
N LYS A 61 -31.08 -35.07 18.66
CA LYS A 61 -29.95 -36.03 18.60
C LYS A 61 -29.54 -36.36 17.16
N ILE A 62 -30.51 -36.52 16.25
CA ILE A 62 -30.24 -36.74 14.82
C ILE A 62 -29.54 -35.54 14.21
N ILE A 63 -30.02 -34.31 14.49
CA ILE A 63 -29.39 -33.07 14.01
C ILE A 63 -27.95 -32.94 14.55
N ILE A 64 -27.70 -33.22 15.82
CA ILE A 64 -26.37 -33.22 16.40
C ILE A 64 -25.48 -34.29 15.75
N ALA A 65 -25.98 -35.47 15.52
CA ALA A 65 -25.25 -36.53 14.82
C ALA A 65 -24.90 -36.16 13.38
N LEU A 66 -25.83 -35.56 12.64
CA LEU A 66 -25.60 -35.03 11.27
C LEU A 66 -24.56 -33.96 11.27
N LEU A 67 -24.64 -32.98 12.18
CA LEU A 67 -23.64 -31.92 12.32
C LEU A 67 -22.23 -32.48 12.64
N LEU A 68 -22.14 -33.46 13.53
CA LEU A 68 -20.87 -34.14 13.83
C LEU A 68 -20.35 -34.91 12.61
N THR A 69 -21.23 -35.58 11.84
CA THR A 69 -20.82 -36.25 10.59
C THR A 69 -20.28 -35.27 9.56
N ILE A 70 -20.96 -34.15 9.37
CA ILE A 70 -20.47 -33.07 8.46
C ILE A 70 -19.09 -32.53 8.91
N VAL A 71 -18.88 -32.34 10.21
CA VAL A 71 -17.59 -31.88 10.76
C VAL A 71 -16.50 -32.93 10.53
N VAL A 72 -16.82 -34.23 10.72
CA VAL A 72 -15.87 -35.33 10.50
C VAL A 72 -15.52 -35.48 9.01
N VAL A 73 -16.52 -35.50 8.15
CA VAL A 73 -16.32 -35.62 6.70
C VAL A 73 -15.57 -34.39 6.16
N GLY A 74 -15.96 -33.18 6.57
CA GLY A 74 -15.24 -31.95 6.24
C GLY A 74 -13.78 -31.96 6.72
N GLY A 75 -13.52 -32.47 7.93
CA GLY A 75 -12.18 -32.66 8.47
C GLY A 75 -11.33 -33.64 7.64
N ILE A 76 -11.93 -34.75 7.18
CA ILE A 76 -11.25 -35.75 6.32
C ILE A 76 -10.90 -35.11 4.97
N LEU A 77 -11.83 -34.40 4.34
CA LEU A 77 -11.60 -33.73 3.06
C LEU A 77 -10.50 -32.66 3.16
N LEU A 78 -10.52 -31.86 4.23
CA LEU A 78 -9.47 -30.89 4.52
C LEU A 78 -8.10 -31.56 4.75
N TYR A 79 -8.07 -32.67 5.47
CA TYR A 79 -6.85 -33.45 5.69
C TYR A 79 -6.30 -34.04 4.39
N MET A 80 -7.18 -34.56 3.52
CA MET A 80 -6.76 -35.07 2.19
C MET A 80 -6.19 -33.94 1.32
N LYS A 81 -6.79 -32.76 1.35
CA LYS A 81 -6.36 -31.60 0.55
C LYS A 81 -5.06 -30.95 1.07
N TYR A 82 -4.93 -30.77 2.37
CA TYR A 82 -3.86 -29.96 2.98
C TYR A 82 -2.90 -30.74 3.87
N GLY A 83 -3.21 -31.98 4.24
CA GLY A 83 -2.46 -32.73 5.25
C GLY A 83 -0.98 -32.93 4.92
N LYS A 84 -0.63 -33.23 3.67
CA LYS A 84 0.77 -33.36 3.24
C LYS A 84 1.54 -32.04 3.41
N ARG A 85 0.89 -30.92 3.06
CA ARG A 85 1.48 -29.57 3.14
C ARG A 85 1.68 -29.13 4.60
N ILE A 86 0.72 -29.41 5.46
CA ILE A 86 0.81 -29.16 6.92
C ILE A 86 1.95 -29.96 7.55
N MET A 87 2.09 -31.26 7.22
CA MET A 87 3.18 -32.10 7.72
C MET A 87 4.55 -31.62 7.24
N ALA A 88 4.66 -31.14 5.99
CA ALA A 88 5.89 -30.57 5.47
C ALA A 88 6.30 -29.31 6.26
N MET A 89 5.34 -28.37 6.49
CA MET A 89 5.59 -27.18 7.30
C MET A 89 5.99 -27.49 8.75
N GLU A 90 5.41 -28.52 9.36
CA GLU A 90 5.81 -28.97 10.71
C GLU A 90 7.23 -29.54 10.70
N ALA A 91 7.61 -30.31 9.69
CA ALA A 91 8.96 -30.88 9.56
C ALA A 91 10.00 -29.78 9.32
N GLU A 92 9.68 -28.80 8.47
CA GLU A 92 10.49 -27.61 8.24
C GLU A 92 10.71 -26.81 9.52
N ALA A 93 9.65 -26.53 10.29
CA ALA A 93 9.74 -25.82 11.57
C ALA A 93 10.66 -26.54 12.56
N LYS A 94 10.58 -27.87 12.64
CA LYS A 94 11.48 -28.67 13.48
C LYS A 94 12.94 -28.53 13.03
N LYS A 95 13.20 -28.57 11.71
CA LYS A 95 14.54 -28.41 11.17
C LYS A 95 15.12 -27.03 11.47
N ILE A 96 14.36 -25.98 11.20
CA ILE A 96 14.77 -24.58 11.45
C ILE A 96 15.11 -24.35 12.92
N VAL A 97 14.22 -24.75 13.85
CA VAL A 97 14.45 -24.55 15.27
C VAL A 97 15.55 -25.46 15.82
N ALA A 98 15.70 -26.68 15.28
CA ALA A 98 16.81 -27.55 15.67
C ALA A 98 18.18 -26.92 15.34
N ALA A 99 18.30 -26.29 14.17
CA ALA A 99 19.50 -25.58 13.72
C ALA A 99 19.78 -24.27 14.48
N SER A 100 18.77 -23.63 15.10
CA SER A 100 18.95 -22.37 15.84
C SER A 100 19.83 -22.55 17.08
N SER A 101 20.62 -21.55 17.44
CA SER A 101 21.42 -21.45 18.66
C SER A 101 21.16 -20.13 19.38
N LEU A 102 21.82 -19.87 20.49
CA LEU A 102 21.77 -18.56 21.15
C LEU A 102 22.29 -17.46 20.21
N GLU A 103 23.27 -17.78 19.39
CA GLU A 103 23.84 -16.88 18.40
C GLU A 103 22.81 -16.47 17.33
N THR A 104 21.89 -17.36 16.95
CA THR A 104 20.78 -17.02 16.01
C THR A 104 19.98 -15.78 16.46
N PHE A 105 19.89 -15.55 17.78
CA PHE A 105 19.19 -14.40 18.37
C PHE A 105 20.12 -13.23 18.72
N ARG A 106 21.45 -13.42 18.57
CA ARG A 106 22.48 -12.43 18.90
C ARG A 106 23.23 -11.91 17.69
N GLN A 107 23.22 -12.63 16.56
CA GLN A 107 23.97 -12.26 15.35
C GLN A 107 23.47 -10.96 14.75
N ASN A 108 24.46 -10.10 14.42
CA ASN A 108 24.30 -8.90 13.63
C ASN A 108 25.46 -8.83 12.65
N GLU A 109 25.19 -9.18 11.42
CA GLU A 109 26.08 -8.84 10.33
C GLU A 109 25.76 -7.46 9.76
N THR A 110 26.81 -6.67 9.56
CA THR A 110 26.68 -5.33 9.00
C THR A 110 26.34 -5.41 7.51
N SER A 111 25.18 -4.91 7.13
CA SER A 111 24.87 -4.75 5.69
C SER A 111 25.60 -3.56 5.09
N ILE A 112 25.95 -3.66 3.81
CA ILE A 112 26.76 -2.66 3.12
C ILE A 112 26.05 -2.26 1.82
N ILE A 113 25.94 -0.95 1.60
CA ILE A 113 25.42 -0.37 0.36
C ILE A 113 26.58 0.17 -0.44
N TYR A 114 26.66 -0.22 -1.71
CA TYR A 114 27.66 0.20 -2.69
C TYR A 114 27.05 1.09 -3.77
N ASP A 115 27.83 2.06 -4.26
CA ASP A 115 27.50 2.87 -5.45
C ASP A 115 27.76 2.11 -6.76
N ALA A 116 27.50 2.76 -7.89
CA ALA A 116 27.69 2.18 -9.22
C ALA A 116 29.15 1.79 -9.53
N ASN A 117 30.13 2.31 -8.78
CA ASN A 117 31.55 2.02 -8.93
C ASN A 117 32.04 0.96 -7.91
N GLY A 118 31.16 0.38 -7.12
CA GLY A 118 31.49 -0.54 -6.04
C GLY A 118 32.09 0.13 -4.80
N THR A 119 32.00 1.46 -4.69
CA THR A 119 32.44 2.21 -3.49
C THR A 119 31.34 2.18 -2.42
N ILE A 120 31.74 2.08 -1.16
CA ILE A 120 30.79 2.01 -0.06
C ILE A 120 30.09 3.37 0.13
N ILE A 121 28.76 3.41 -0.08
CA ILE A 121 27.92 4.55 0.32
C ILE A 121 27.71 4.54 1.82
N SER A 122 27.39 3.39 2.41
CA SER A 122 27.13 3.24 3.83
C SER A 122 27.32 1.81 4.32
N LYS A 123 27.71 1.69 5.57
CA LYS A 123 27.63 0.45 6.36
C LYS A 123 26.44 0.59 7.31
N LEU A 124 25.42 -0.21 7.10
CA LEU A 124 24.23 -0.23 7.94
C LEU A 124 24.54 -0.96 9.24
N LYS A 125 25.17 -0.27 10.16
CA LYS A 125 25.46 -0.86 11.47
C LYS A 125 24.14 -1.00 12.24
N GLY A 126 23.73 -2.22 12.51
CA GLY A 126 22.85 -2.51 13.62
C GLY A 126 23.62 -2.24 14.92
N GLU A 127 23.11 -1.39 15.78
CA GLU A 127 23.72 -1.14 17.11
C GLU A 127 23.54 -2.32 18.08
N LYS A 128 23.23 -3.51 17.61
CA LYS A 128 22.68 -4.62 18.40
C LYS A 128 23.70 -5.26 19.35
N ASP A 129 24.98 -5.41 18.94
CA ASP A 129 25.96 -6.11 19.75
C ASP A 129 26.38 -5.36 21.03
N VAL A 130 26.25 -4.05 21.05
CA VAL A 130 26.61 -3.21 22.20
C VAL A 130 25.49 -3.19 23.25
N TYR A 131 24.27 -3.58 22.92
CA TYR A 131 23.09 -3.35 23.73
C TYR A 131 22.21 -4.57 23.98
N TYR A 132 22.69 -5.79 23.67
CA TYR A 132 21.98 -7.01 24.04
C TYR A 132 22.01 -7.15 25.58
N ILE A 133 20.87 -7.39 26.20
CA ILE A 133 20.73 -7.57 27.63
C ILE A 133 20.16 -8.94 27.94
N ASN A 134 20.73 -9.60 28.97
CA ASN A 134 20.22 -10.89 29.45
C ASN A 134 18.88 -10.71 30.18
N TYR A 135 18.10 -11.79 30.27
CA TYR A 135 16.77 -11.73 30.89
C TYR A 135 16.80 -11.12 32.32
N ASN A 136 17.79 -11.42 33.11
CA ASN A 136 17.92 -10.90 34.47
C ASN A 136 18.18 -9.39 34.55
N ASP A 137 18.67 -8.81 33.44
CA ASP A 137 18.92 -7.38 33.29
C ASP A 137 17.71 -6.63 32.70
N ILE A 138 16.64 -7.35 32.35
CA ILE A 138 15.38 -6.75 31.86
C ILE A 138 14.50 -6.40 33.07
N PRO A 139 14.03 -5.12 33.18
CA PRO A 139 13.14 -4.73 34.27
C PRO A 139 11.88 -5.60 34.32
N LYS A 140 11.56 -6.12 35.53
CA LYS A 140 10.33 -6.91 35.68
C LYS A 140 9.07 -6.18 35.19
N LYS A 141 8.98 -4.86 35.37
CA LYS A 141 7.87 -4.03 34.87
C LYS A 141 7.78 -4.02 33.36
N ALA A 142 8.89 -4.22 32.60
CA ALA A 142 8.87 -4.38 31.14
C ALA A 142 8.20 -5.70 30.75
N VAL A 143 8.58 -6.79 31.39
CA VAL A 143 7.98 -8.11 31.17
C VAL A 143 6.50 -8.10 31.55
N ASP A 144 6.14 -7.47 32.69
CA ASP A 144 4.75 -7.32 33.12
C ASP A 144 3.93 -6.48 32.12
N ALA A 145 4.47 -5.39 31.60
CA ALA A 145 3.80 -4.52 30.66
C ALA A 145 3.54 -5.20 29.30
N ILE A 146 4.59 -5.81 28.72
CA ILE A 146 4.46 -6.46 27.41
C ILE A 146 3.53 -7.68 27.46
N THR A 147 3.61 -8.46 28.54
CA THR A 147 2.70 -9.60 28.71
C THR A 147 1.25 -9.15 28.94
N SER A 148 1.03 -8.06 29.66
CA SER A 148 -0.33 -7.54 29.89
C SER A 148 -1.01 -7.08 28.60
N ILE A 149 -0.26 -6.50 27.67
CA ILE A 149 -0.86 -5.93 26.44
C ILE A 149 -0.85 -6.90 25.27
N GLU A 150 0.22 -7.68 25.07
CA GLU A 150 0.40 -8.55 23.89
C GLU A 150 -0.02 -10.00 24.17
N ASP A 151 0.32 -10.55 25.35
CA ASP A 151 0.14 -11.98 25.60
C ASP A 151 -0.03 -12.33 27.09
N LYS A 152 -1.24 -12.16 27.62
CA LYS A 152 -1.56 -12.43 29.05
C LYS A 152 -1.27 -13.85 29.52
N SER A 153 -1.30 -14.78 28.58
CA SER A 153 -1.07 -16.20 28.88
C SER A 153 0.35 -16.67 28.59
N PHE A 154 1.29 -15.75 28.29
CA PHE A 154 2.64 -16.05 27.86
C PHE A 154 3.32 -17.14 28.68
N PHE A 155 3.32 -17.03 30.02
CA PHE A 155 3.96 -18.03 30.92
C PHE A 155 3.15 -19.33 31.06
N LYS A 156 1.97 -19.45 30.43
CA LYS A 156 1.07 -20.63 30.60
C LYS A 156 0.94 -21.48 29.36
N HIS A 157 0.95 -20.84 28.16
CA HIS A 157 0.80 -21.55 26.89
C HIS A 157 2.12 -22.16 26.39
N LYS A 158 2.02 -23.01 25.36
CA LYS A 158 3.15 -23.67 24.67
C LYS A 158 3.27 -23.23 23.22
N GLY A 159 3.47 -21.92 23.01
CA GLY A 159 3.70 -21.31 21.71
C GLY A 159 2.46 -20.67 21.07
N TYR A 160 1.25 -21.10 21.39
CA TYR A 160 0.00 -20.54 20.90
C TYR A 160 -1.10 -20.52 21.97
N ASP A 161 -2.01 -19.59 21.90
CA ASP A 161 -3.18 -19.49 22.78
C ASP A 161 -4.48 -19.75 22.00
N LEU A 162 -5.01 -20.97 22.12
CA LEU A 162 -6.23 -21.38 21.44
C LEU A 162 -7.45 -20.51 21.84
N LYS A 163 -7.51 -20.07 23.09
CA LYS A 163 -8.60 -19.21 23.56
C LYS A 163 -8.55 -17.83 22.91
N ALA A 164 -7.34 -17.28 22.76
CA ALA A 164 -7.12 -16.00 22.06
C ALA A 164 -7.47 -16.12 20.57
N ILE A 165 -7.07 -17.21 19.92
CA ILE A 165 -7.41 -17.50 18.50
C ILE A 165 -8.92 -17.57 18.30
N ILE A 166 -9.63 -18.33 19.15
CA ILE A 166 -11.10 -18.44 19.06
C ILE A 166 -11.77 -17.09 19.31
N ARG A 167 -11.31 -16.32 20.29
CA ARG A 167 -11.82 -14.99 20.60
C ARG A 167 -11.63 -14.03 19.41
N ALA A 168 -10.44 -14.02 18.80
CA ALA A 168 -10.15 -13.22 17.61
C ALA A 168 -11.03 -13.61 16.41
N GLY A 169 -11.24 -14.92 16.20
CA GLY A 169 -12.14 -15.43 15.16
C GLY A 169 -13.59 -15.02 15.36
N VAL A 170 -14.09 -15.08 16.60
CA VAL A 170 -15.45 -14.60 16.93
C VAL A 170 -15.57 -13.09 16.73
N ALA A 171 -14.56 -12.32 17.13
CA ALA A 171 -14.52 -10.87 16.91
C ALA A 171 -14.50 -10.51 15.42
N TYR A 172 -13.73 -11.23 14.61
CA TYR A 172 -13.69 -11.10 13.15
C TYR A 172 -15.06 -11.30 12.50
N ILE A 173 -15.75 -12.39 12.86
CA ILE A 173 -17.09 -12.67 12.35
C ILE A 173 -18.11 -11.61 12.82
N LYS A 174 -18.05 -11.20 14.10
CA LYS A 174 -18.95 -10.17 14.66
C LYS A 174 -18.77 -8.80 14.01
N ASN A 175 -17.53 -8.47 13.63
CA ASN A 175 -17.19 -7.18 13.01
C ASN A 175 -17.12 -7.26 11.48
N ARG A 176 -17.84 -8.19 10.86
CA ARG A 176 -18.01 -8.34 9.40
C ARG A 176 -16.68 -8.38 8.62
N GLY A 177 -15.68 -9.09 9.14
CA GLY A 177 -14.38 -9.25 8.48
C GLY A 177 -13.31 -8.24 8.90
N VAL A 178 -13.59 -7.30 9.79
CA VAL A 178 -12.59 -6.35 10.32
C VAL A 178 -11.84 -6.98 11.49
N ILE A 179 -10.50 -6.97 11.43
CA ILE A 179 -9.63 -7.49 12.49
C ILE A 179 -9.53 -6.43 13.61
N THR A 180 -10.27 -6.62 14.68
CA THR A 180 -10.28 -5.71 15.84
C THR A 180 -9.50 -6.23 17.03
N GLN A 181 -9.07 -7.51 17.01
CA GLN A 181 -8.31 -8.14 18.11
C GLN A 181 -7.23 -9.07 17.56
N GLY A 182 -5.99 -8.89 18.00
CA GLY A 182 -4.88 -9.81 17.75
C GLY A 182 -5.03 -11.11 18.56
N GLY A 183 -4.63 -12.21 17.95
CA GLY A 183 -4.59 -13.55 18.61
C GLY A 183 -3.19 -14.18 18.60
N SER A 184 -2.15 -13.46 18.16
CA SER A 184 -0.78 -13.96 18.10
C SER A 184 -0.09 -13.85 19.46
N THR A 185 0.69 -14.86 19.84
CA THR A 185 1.50 -14.83 21.06
C THR A 185 2.85 -14.16 20.83
N ILE A 186 3.54 -13.76 21.91
CA ILE A 186 4.91 -13.23 21.86
C ILE A 186 5.84 -14.23 21.16
N THR A 187 5.70 -15.54 21.43
CA THR A 187 6.52 -16.57 20.78
C THR A 187 6.25 -16.66 19.28
N GLN A 188 4.99 -16.46 18.82
CA GLN A 188 4.66 -16.39 17.40
C GLN A 188 5.22 -15.12 16.74
N GLN A 189 5.21 -13.97 17.44
CA GLN A 189 5.82 -12.74 16.95
C GLN A 189 7.35 -12.91 16.82
N LEU A 190 8.02 -13.56 17.79
CA LEU A 190 9.44 -13.89 17.70
C LEU A 190 9.72 -14.83 16.52
N ALA A 191 8.92 -15.90 16.37
CA ALA A 191 9.05 -16.84 15.25
C ALA A 191 8.96 -16.14 13.90
N ARG A 192 7.99 -15.23 13.76
CA ARG A 192 7.80 -14.40 12.55
C ARG A 192 9.03 -13.52 12.29
N ASN A 193 9.49 -12.80 13.30
CA ASN A 193 10.53 -11.79 13.15
C ASN A 193 11.92 -12.38 12.84
N ILE A 194 12.20 -13.63 13.23
CA ILE A 194 13.52 -14.26 13.09
C ILE A 194 13.57 -15.26 11.94
N PHE A 195 12.51 -16.04 11.70
CA PHE A 195 12.57 -17.24 10.85
C PHE A 195 11.65 -17.20 9.63
N LEU A 196 10.74 -16.21 9.50
CA LEU A 196 9.73 -16.21 8.44
C LEU A 196 9.75 -14.94 7.62
N SER A 197 9.30 -15.08 6.38
CA SER A 197 8.95 -13.95 5.49
C SER A 197 7.56 -13.40 5.84
N PHE A 198 7.26 -12.18 5.37
CA PHE A 198 6.03 -11.46 5.69
C PHE A 198 4.89 -11.68 4.67
N GLU A 199 4.98 -12.71 3.85
CA GLU A 199 3.90 -13.10 2.96
C GLU A 199 2.61 -13.37 3.77
N GLU A 200 1.51 -12.67 3.48
CA GLU A 200 0.21 -12.92 4.09
C GLU A 200 -0.41 -14.18 3.48
N SER A 201 -0.14 -15.31 4.12
CA SER A 201 -0.74 -16.57 3.74
C SER A 201 -1.12 -17.36 4.99
N TRP A 202 -2.13 -18.22 4.86
CA TRP A 202 -2.48 -19.14 5.94
C TRP A 202 -1.32 -20.10 6.24
N GLU A 203 -0.49 -20.39 5.25
CA GLU A 203 0.73 -21.21 5.37
C GLU A 203 1.75 -20.54 6.29
N ARG A 204 2.00 -19.24 6.09
CA ARG A 204 2.86 -18.48 7.00
C ARG A 204 2.34 -18.56 8.43
N LYS A 205 1.03 -18.34 8.64
CA LYS A 205 0.44 -18.40 9.97
C LYS A 205 0.54 -19.79 10.61
N ALA A 206 0.42 -20.83 9.79
CA ALA A 206 0.66 -22.21 10.25
C ALA A 206 2.13 -22.43 10.64
N ARG A 207 3.09 -21.94 9.82
CA ARG A 207 4.53 -22.00 10.14
C ARG A 207 4.85 -21.26 11.42
N GLU A 208 4.29 -20.05 11.64
CA GLU A 208 4.45 -19.31 12.92
C GLU A 208 4.07 -20.18 14.11
N VAL A 209 2.92 -20.85 14.05
CA VAL A 209 2.44 -21.72 15.14
C VAL A 209 3.38 -22.91 15.34
N PHE A 210 3.84 -23.56 14.26
CA PHE A 210 4.74 -24.70 14.36
C PHE A 210 6.12 -24.29 14.89
N ILE A 211 6.71 -23.22 14.39
CA ILE A 211 7.99 -22.69 14.86
C ILE A 211 7.86 -22.26 16.34
N ALA A 212 6.80 -21.52 16.69
CA ALA A 212 6.57 -21.10 18.07
C ALA A 212 6.46 -22.29 19.04
N ARG A 213 5.80 -23.37 18.61
CA ARG A 213 5.71 -24.60 19.39
C ARG A 213 7.06 -25.29 19.57
N GLU A 214 7.90 -25.32 18.55
CA GLU A 214 9.23 -25.92 18.63
C GLU A 214 10.19 -25.04 19.44
N LEU A 215 10.10 -23.70 19.33
CA LEU A 215 10.84 -22.75 20.19
C LEU A 215 10.54 -22.97 21.67
N GLU A 216 9.27 -23.14 22.04
CA GLU A 216 8.84 -23.42 23.42
C GLU A 216 9.29 -24.81 23.96
N LYS A 217 9.67 -25.72 23.06
CA LYS A 217 10.30 -26.99 23.47
C LYS A 217 11.80 -26.86 23.71
N LYS A 218 12.47 -25.98 22.96
CA LYS A 218 13.92 -25.82 22.97
C LYS A 218 14.39 -24.79 23.99
N TYR A 219 13.64 -23.68 24.12
CA TYR A 219 14.03 -22.55 24.97
C TYR A 219 13.02 -22.32 26.09
N SER A 220 13.50 -21.86 27.23
CA SER A 220 12.66 -21.47 28.37
C SER A 220 11.88 -20.19 28.06
N LYS A 221 10.81 -19.94 28.79
CA LYS A 221 10.02 -18.71 28.69
C LYS A 221 10.86 -17.45 28.89
N ASN A 222 11.82 -17.51 29.81
CA ASN A 222 12.71 -16.39 30.07
C ASN A 222 13.62 -16.11 28.87
N GLN A 223 14.18 -17.17 28.24
CA GLN A 223 14.99 -17.02 27.04
C GLN A 223 14.15 -16.48 25.85
N ILE A 224 12.90 -16.97 25.65
CA ILE A 224 12.02 -16.48 24.61
C ILE A 224 11.69 -15.00 24.81
N MET A 225 11.45 -14.56 26.04
CA MET A 225 11.22 -13.15 26.37
C MET A 225 12.47 -12.31 26.15
N GLU A 226 13.65 -12.83 26.56
CA GLU A 226 14.95 -12.20 26.28
C GLU A 226 15.16 -12.00 24.79
N PHE A 227 14.99 -13.04 23.99
CA PHE A 227 15.12 -12.97 22.53
C PHE A 227 14.13 -11.97 21.91
N TYR A 228 12.87 -12.00 22.35
CA TYR A 228 11.85 -11.08 21.87
C TYR A 228 12.21 -9.62 22.13
N LEU A 229 12.50 -9.27 23.40
CA LEU A 229 12.78 -7.88 23.78
C LEU A 229 14.10 -7.36 23.22
N ASN A 230 15.07 -8.23 22.89
CA ASN A 230 16.32 -7.83 22.22
C ASN A 230 16.20 -7.74 20.69
N ASN A 231 15.17 -8.34 20.09
CA ASN A 231 15.03 -8.40 18.61
C ASN A 231 13.87 -7.60 18.05
N VAL A 232 12.91 -7.18 18.86
CA VAL A 232 11.76 -6.42 18.38
C VAL A 232 12.18 -5.01 17.98
N TYR A 233 11.53 -4.49 16.91
CA TYR A 233 11.80 -3.17 16.34
C TYR A 233 11.02 -2.06 17.06
N PHE A 234 11.73 -1.00 17.46
CA PHE A 234 11.20 0.14 18.19
C PHE A 234 11.19 1.44 17.34
N ALA A 235 11.03 1.35 16.04
CA ALA A 235 11.14 2.46 15.08
C ALA A 235 12.54 3.12 15.04
N ASN A 236 12.78 3.99 14.06
CA ASN A 236 13.95 4.84 13.93
C ASN A 236 15.31 4.10 13.98
N GLY A 237 15.34 2.84 13.54
CA GLY A 237 16.57 2.02 13.53
C GLY A 237 16.92 1.37 14.86
N TYR A 238 16.11 1.50 15.91
CA TYR A 238 16.38 0.90 17.20
C TYR A 238 15.81 -0.51 17.28
N TYR A 239 16.69 -1.50 17.44
CA TYR A 239 16.37 -2.90 17.67
C TYR A 239 16.72 -3.27 19.11
N GLY A 240 15.77 -3.91 19.79
CA GLY A 240 15.90 -4.25 21.20
C GLY A 240 15.60 -3.08 22.15
N ILE A 241 15.06 -3.45 23.30
CA ILE A 241 14.58 -2.51 24.32
C ILE A 241 15.69 -1.62 24.88
N GLN A 242 16.92 -2.15 25.01
CA GLN A 242 18.07 -1.38 25.53
C GLN A 242 18.52 -0.32 24.51
N SER A 243 18.61 -0.70 23.23
CA SER A 243 18.94 0.22 22.14
C SER A 243 17.92 1.34 22.05
N ALA A 244 16.63 1.01 22.09
CA ALA A 244 15.55 2.00 22.09
C ALA A 244 15.59 2.92 23.33
N SER A 245 15.88 2.38 24.51
CA SER A 245 16.04 3.14 25.75
C SER A 245 17.15 4.18 25.64
N LEU A 246 18.32 3.78 25.15
CA LEU A 246 19.45 4.66 24.93
C LEU A 246 19.17 5.69 23.83
N GLY A 247 18.50 5.27 22.75
CA GLY A 247 18.14 6.14 21.64
C GLY A 247 17.16 7.23 22.03
N TYR A 248 16.03 6.86 22.59
CA TYR A 248 14.95 7.80 22.92
C TYR A 248 15.15 8.57 24.22
N PHE A 249 15.81 7.97 25.22
CA PHE A 249 15.95 8.59 26.55
C PHE A 249 17.39 8.83 26.98
N GLY A 250 18.38 8.30 26.27
CA GLY A 250 19.80 8.44 26.62
C GLY A 250 20.21 7.71 27.89
N LYS A 251 19.35 6.77 28.39
CA LYS A 251 19.60 5.99 29.62
C LYS A 251 19.39 4.51 29.34
N GLY A 252 20.04 3.65 30.15
CA GLY A 252 19.79 2.22 30.15
C GLY A 252 18.34 1.90 30.59
N VAL A 253 17.79 0.78 30.10
CA VAL A 253 16.38 0.39 30.34
C VAL A 253 16.05 0.27 31.84
N ASN A 254 17.01 -0.11 32.68
CA ASN A 254 16.86 -0.22 34.15
C ASN A 254 16.69 1.15 34.85
N SER A 255 17.05 2.25 34.17
CA SER A 255 16.95 3.62 34.69
C SER A 255 15.69 4.35 34.20
N LEU A 256 14.83 3.67 33.46
CA LEU A 256 13.58 4.24 32.96
C LEU A 256 12.49 4.26 34.03
N SER A 257 11.68 5.32 34.04
CA SER A 257 10.44 5.37 34.79
C SER A 257 9.42 4.37 34.22
N LEU A 258 8.38 4.04 35.00
CA LEU A 258 7.26 3.21 34.49
C LEU A 258 6.62 3.83 33.27
N SER A 259 6.48 5.14 33.23
CA SER A 259 5.95 5.89 32.08
C SER A 259 6.82 5.71 30.83
N GLN A 260 8.12 5.95 30.96
CA GLN A 260 9.09 5.81 29.87
C GLN A 260 9.15 4.37 29.34
N LEU A 261 9.11 3.38 30.25
CA LEU A 261 9.15 1.97 29.92
C LEU A 261 7.91 1.53 29.11
N THR A 262 6.71 1.90 29.59
CA THR A 262 5.45 1.58 28.89
C THR A 262 5.28 2.38 27.59
N PHE A 263 5.87 3.58 27.52
CA PHE A 263 5.96 4.36 26.30
C PHE A 263 6.78 3.62 25.22
N LEU A 264 7.99 3.12 25.57
CA LEU A 264 8.78 2.30 24.64
C LEU A 264 7.99 1.08 24.17
N LEU A 265 7.39 0.34 25.09
CA LEU A 265 6.64 -0.90 24.79
C LEU A 265 5.35 -0.65 24.01
N SER A 266 4.99 0.60 23.77
CA SER A 266 3.91 0.98 22.85
C SER A 266 4.31 0.86 21.37
N ILE A 267 5.60 1.03 21.06
CA ILE A 267 6.09 1.17 19.68
C ILE A 267 6.02 -0.12 18.86
N PRO A 268 6.44 -1.30 19.40
CA PRO A 268 6.55 -2.54 18.62
C PRO A 268 5.26 -3.04 17.97
N ASN A 269 4.12 -2.65 18.49
CA ASN A 269 2.82 -3.06 17.92
C ASN A 269 2.59 -2.54 16.49
N SER A 270 2.98 -1.30 16.24
CA SER A 270 2.97 -0.66 14.91
C SER A 270 4.01 0.47 14.91
N PRO A 271 5.29 0.16 14.59
CA PRO A 271 6.39 1.11 14.72
C PRO A 271 6.24 2.38 13.88
N THR A 272 5.55 2.31 12.75
CA THR A 272 5.22 3.48 11.93
C THR A 272 4.17 4.37 12.59
N ARG A 273 3.08 3.75 13.10
CA ARG A 273 1.97 4.49 13.75
C ARG A 273 2.37 5.10 15.09
N TYR A 274 3.21 4.39 15.85
CA TYR A 274 3.66 4.79 17.19
C TYR A 274 5.11 5.26 17.18
N ASN A 275 5.55 5.91 16.08
CA ASN A 275 6.87 6.52 16.00
C ASN A 275 6.94 7.75 16.91
N PRO A 276 7.81 7.76 17.95
CA PRO A 276 7.90 8.87 18.90
C PRO A 276 8.25 10.22 18.30
N TYR A 277 8.96 10.25 17.17
CA TYR A 277 9.36 11.49 16.49
C TYR A 277 8.28 12.05 15.56
N GLU A 278 7.33 11.22 15.13
CA GLU A 278 6.30 11.57 14.16
C GLU A 278 4.89 11.65 14.78
N ASN A 279 4.62 10.80 15.76
CA ASN A 279 3.31 10.69 16.41
C ASN A 279 3.43 10.39 17.91
N ILE A 280 3.94 11.36 18.67
CA ILE A 280 4.10 11.22 20.13
C ILE A 280 2.76 11.01 20.85
N GLU A 281 1.69 11.69 20.39
CA GLU A 281 0.35 11.60 21.00
C GLU A 281 -0.26 10.19 20.82
N GLY A 282 -0.12 9.59 19.65
CA GLY A 282 -0.54 8.21 19.41
C GLY A 282 0.20 7.22 20.30
N THR A 283 1.50 7.44 20.49
CA THR A 283 2.35 6.62 21.37
C THR A 283 1.95 6.78 22.83
N LEU A 284 1.67 8.01 23.29
CA LEU A 284 1.16 8.30 24.65
C LEU A 284 -0.21 7.65 24.87
N GLY A 285 -1.10 7.72 23.87
CA GLY A 285 -2.39 7.07 23.92
C GLY A 285 -2.29 5.55 24.11
N ARG A 286 -1.32 4.91 23.43
CA ARG A 286 -1.08 3.47 23.62
C ARG A 286 -0.40 3.18 24.97
N ARG A 287 0.56 4.00 25.43
CA ARG A 287 1.15 3.94 26.78
C ARG A 287 0.05 3.88 27.84
N ASN A 288 -0.91 4.77 27.76
CA ASN A 288 -2.02 4.85 28.73
C ASN A 288 -2.82 3.55 28.74
N ARG A 289 -3.10 2.97 27.54
CA ARG A 289 -3.79 1.68 27.43
C ARG A 289 -2.99 0.52 28.06
N ILE A 290 -1.65 0.53 27.92
CA ILE A 290 -0.79 -0.47 28.57
C ILE A 290 -0.90 -0.33 30.10
N LEU A 291 -0.78 0.89 30.64
CA LEU A 291 -0.91 1.15 32.10
C LEU A 291 -2.28 0.71 32.63
N ASP A 292 -3.37 1.03 31.93
CA ASP A 292 -4.72 0.58 32.30
C ASP A 292 -4.85 -0.95 32.31
N GLN A 293 -4.18 -1.60 31.36
CA GLN A 293 -4.18 -3.06 31.30
C GLN A 293 -3.37 -3.69 32.44
N MET A 294 -2.22 -3.09 32.80
CA MET A 294 -1.41 -3.52 33.94
C MET A 294 -2.16 -3.41 35.27
N VAL A 295 -2.99 -2.35 35.46
CA VAL A 295 -3.88 -2.22 36.62
C VAL A 295 -4.90 -3.37 36.64
N LYS A 296 -5.59 -3.61 35.50
CA LYS A 296 -6.58 -4.70 35.39
C LYS A 296 -6.00 -6.08 35.65
N ASP A 297 -4.72 -6.27 35.34
CA ASP A 297 -3.99 -7.53 35.57
C ASP A 297 -3.30 -7.57 36.95
N GLY A 298 -3.48 -6.58 37.82
CA GLY A 298 -2.91 -6.49 39.15
C GLY A 298 -1.37 -6.37 39.19
N LYS A 299 -0.78 -5.83 38.12
CA LYS A 299 0.69 -5.67 38.01
C LYS A 299 1.20 -4.34 38.60
N ILE A 300 0.34 -3.36 38.65
CA ILE A 300 0.55 -2.03 39.25
C ILE A 300 -0.74 -1.58 39.92
N SER A 301 -0.62 -0.66 40.86
CA SER A 301 -1.75 0.04 41.49
C SER A 301 -2.32 1.13 40.58
N GLU A 302 -3.55 1.57 40.85
CA GLU A 302 -4.17 2.72 40.17
C GLU A 302 -3.34 4.01 40.39
N SER A 303 -2.79 4.21 41.59
CA SER A 303 -1.93 5.35 41.90
C SER A 303 -0.64 5.36 41.10
N GLU A 304 0.04 4.19 40.91
CA GLU A 304 1.21 4.09 40.04
C GLU A 304 0.86 4.41 38.59
N ALA A 305 -0.30 3.93 38.10
CA ALA A 305 -0.77 4.20 36.74
C ALA A 305 -1.08 5.69 36.52
N LEU A 306 -1.76 6.34 37.46
CA LEU A 306 -2.07 7.76 37.39
C LEU A 306 -0.77 8.61 37.41
N SER A 307 0.17 8.30 38.31
CA SER A 307 1.49 8.95 38.35
C SER A 307 2.24 8.79 37.03
N ALA A 308 2.26 7.56 36.45
CA ALA A 308 2.93 7.31 35.17
C ALA A 308 2.25 8.02 33.98
N LYS A 309 0.91 8.16 33.97
CA LYS A 309 0.17 8.90 32.95
C LYS A 309 0.41 10.41 33.02
N SER A 310 0.60 10.98 34.19
CA SER A 310 0.87 12.41 34.39
C SER A 310 2.32 12.80 34.11
N GLU A 311 3.25 11.83 34.05
CA GLU A 311 4.64 12.09 33.71
C GLU A 311 4.80 12.58 32.26
N GLU A 312 5.43 13.76 32.09
CA GLU A 312 5.79 14.30 30.79
C GLU A 312 6.89 13.45 30.14
N ILE A 313 6.67 12.99 28.92
CA ILE A 313 7.66 12.24 28.15
C ILE A 313 8.46 13.21 27.27
N LYS A 314 9.76 13.32 27.58
CA LYS A 314 10.73 14.06 26.76
C LYS A 314 11.60 13.07 26.02
N VAL A 315 11.39 13.00 24.70
CA VAL A 315 12.18 12.17 23.81
C VAL A 315 13.42 12.93 23.41
N LYS A 316 14.59 12.27 23.51
CA LYS A 316 15.85 12.84 23.07
C LYS A 316 15.82 13.06 21.57
N GLU A 317 16.29 14.23 21.12
CA GLU A 317 16.45 14.47 19.68
C GLU A 317 17.34 13.39 19.03
N PRO A 318 16.98 12.91 17.83
CA PRO A 318 17.79 11.92 17.14
C PRO A 318 19.20 12.47 16.89
N LYS A 319 20.22 11.66 17.17
CA LYS A 319 21.58 12.03 16.76
C LYS A 319 21.57 12.21 15.24
N PRO A 320 22.00 13.37 14.74
CA PRO A 320 22.02 13.61 13.31
C PRO A 320 23.03 12.67 12.66
N GLU A 321 22.53 11.60 12.01
CA GLU A 321 23.35 10.85 11.06
C GLU A 321 23.62 11.74 9.86
N LYS A 322 24.82 11.64 9.28
CA LYS A 322 25.12 12.24 7.97
C LYS A 322 24.36 11.42 6.93
N SER A 323 23.09 11.71 6.75
CA SER A 323 22.26 11.07 5.74
C SER A 323 22.37 11.83 4.42
N SER A 324 22.65 11.14 3.33
CA SER A 324 22.58 11.70 1.98
C SER A 324 21.29 11.26 1.29
N TYR A 325 20.82 12.02 0.28
CA TYR A 325 19.68 11.63 -0.52
C TYR A 325 19.91 10.29 -1.25
N MET A 326 21.16 9.99 -1.66
CA MET A 326 21.55 8.69 -2.17
C MET A 326 21.26 7.57 -1.16
N LEU A 327 21.73 7.74 0.08
CA LEU A 327 21.57 6.73 1.12
C LEU A 327 20.10 6.49 1.47
N THR A 328 19.33 7.57 1.68
CA THR A 328 17.89 7.43 2.01
C THR A 328 17.11 6.75 0.90
N PHE A 329 17.42 7.07 -0.36
CA PHE A 329 16.79 6.43 -1.51
C PHE A 329 17.21 4.96 -1.66
N ALA A 330 18.51 4.67 -1.60
CA ALA A 330 19.04 3.30 -1.68
C ALA A 330 18.44 2.40 -0.59
N LEU A 331 18.33 2.92 0.64
CA LEU A 331 17.74 2.18 1.76
C LEU A 331 16.27 1.87 1.52
N ASP A 332 15.47 2.86 1.09
CA ASP A 332 14.05 2.65 0.79
C ASP A 332 13.87 1.60 -0.34
N ARG A 333 14.65 1.72 -1.42
CA ARG A 333 14.56 0.76 -2.52
C ARG A 333 15.02 -0.64 -2.11
N ALA A 334 16.06 -0.77 -1.30
CA ALA A 334 16.52 -2.06 -0.77
C ALA A 334 15.47 -2.72 0.13
N VAL A 335 14.79 -1.95 1.00
CA VAL A 335 13.67 -2.45 1.80
C VAL A 335 12.55 -2.97 0.90
N LYS A 336 12.12 -2.19 -0.10
CA LYS A 336 11.06 -2.60 -1.03
C LYS A 336 11.44 -3.81 -1.88
N SER A 337 12.71 -3.90 -2.28
CA SER A 337 13.22 -5.08 -2.97
C SER A 337 13.15 -6.34 -2.10
N LEU A 338 13.50 -6.21 -0.82
CA LEU A 338 13.40 -7.32 0.13
C LEU A 338 11.94 -7.70 0.41
N MET A 339 11.04 -6.72 0.55
CA MET A 339 9.59 -6.98 0.66
C MET A 339 9.08 -7.79 -0.53
N LYS A 340 9.46 -7.40 -1.76
CA LYS A 340 9.08 -8.10 -3.00
C LYS A 340 9.67 -9.51 -3.04
N ALA A 341 10.93 -9.69 -2.67
CA ALA A 341 11.59 -10.99 -2.59
C ALA A 341 10.94 -11.92 -1.54
N GLU A 342 10.38 -11.36 -0.47
CA GLU A 342 9.61 -12.08 0.55
C GLU A 342 8.12 -12.26 0.22
N GLY A 343 7.70 -11.94 -1.02
CA GLY A 343 6.35 -12.20 -1.53
C GLY A 343 5.35 -11.07 -1.32
N PHE A 344 5.76 -9.90 -0.81
CA PHE A 344 4.86 -8.75 -0.70
C PHE A 344 4.48 -8.23 -2.08
N ARG A 345 3.17 -8.02 -2.31
CA ARG A 345 2.63 -7.48 -3.57
C ARG A 345 2.22 -6.03 -3.38
N PHE A 346 2.87 -5.13 -4.13
CA PHE A 346 2.49 -3.73 -4.17
C PHE A 346 1.18 -3.55 -4.92
N ARG A 347 0.30 -2.70 -4.37
CA ARG A 347 -1.01 -2.37 -4.93
C ARG A 347 -1.15 -0.84 -5.02
N TYR A 348 -1.73 -0.37 -6.11
CA TYR A 348 -1.92 1.05 -6.42
C TYR A 348 -3.39 1.41 -6.67
N SER A 349 -4.28 0.42 -6.65
CA SER A 349 -5.74 0.59 -6.67
C SER A 349 -6.38 -0.24 -5.56
N PHE A 350 -7.48 0.24 -5.00
CA PHE A 350 -8.16 -0.33 -3.84
C PHE A 350 -9.66 -0.31 -4.08
N SER A 351 -10.35 -1.35 -3.57
CA SER A 351 -11.79 -1.50 -3.74
C SER A 351 -12.60 -0.63 -2.78
N SER A 352 -12.01 -0.17 -1.69
CA SER A 352 -12.64 0.73 -0.71
C SER A 352 -11.59 1.43 0.17
N PRO A 353 -11.95 2.49 0.91
CA PRO A 353 -11.09 3.13 1.89
C PRO A 353 -10.59 2.15 2.97
N GLU A 354 -11.42 1.21 3.42
CA GLU A 354 -11.06 0.20 4.43
C GLU A 354 -10.03 -0.80 3.87
N ASP A 355 -10.16 -1.20 2.59
CA ASP A 355 -9.18 -2.04 1.90
C ASP A 355 -7.83 -1.32 1.82
N LYS A 356 -7.84 -0.01 1.52
CA LYS A 356 -6.64 0.84 1.49
C LYS A 356 -5.99 0.97 2.89
N GLU A 357 -6.80 1.15 3.95
CA GLU A 357 -6.29 1.25 5.33
C GLU A 357 -5.65 -0.08 5.77
N ALA A 358 -6.31 -1.20 5.52
CA ALA A 358 -5.78 -2.54 5.83
C ALA A 358 -4.47 -2.82 5.08
N TYR A 359 -4.39 -2.46 3.79
CA TYR A 359 -3.16 -2.56 3.02
C TYR A 359 -2.04 -1.69 3.61
N ASN A 360 -2.32 -0.45 4.00
CA ASN A 360 -1.32 0.46 4.55
C ASN A 360 -0.80 -0.01 5.91
N GLU A 361 -1.65 -0.60 6.76
CA GLU A 361 -1.22 -1.21 8.02
C GLU A 361 -0.26 -2.38 7.78
N ASN A 362 -0.62 -3.30 6.86
CA ASN A 362 0.23 -4.42 6.47
C ASN A 362 1.54 -3.94 5.83
N TYR A 363 1.46 -2.99 4.88
CA TYR A 363 2.64 -2.38 4.27
C TYR A 363 3.61 -1.83 5.33
N GLY A 364 3.11 -1.07 6.31
CA GLY A 364 3.92 -0.49 7.38
C GLY A 364 4.61 -1.56 8.25
N GLU A 365 3.91 -2.65 8.57
CA GLU A 365 4.47 -3.77 9.31
C GLU A 365 5.59 -4.46 8.51
N VAL A 366 5.31 -4.85 7.26
CA VAL A 366 6.26 -5.56 6.41
C VAL A 366 7.48 -4.69 6.11
N TYR A 367 7.26 -3.39 5.79
CA TYR A 367 8.34 -2.44 5.56
C TYR A 367 9.28 -2.34 6.78
N SER A 368 8.73 -2.17 7.97
CA SER A 368 9.51 -2.06 9.21
C SER A 368 10.33 -3.33 9.49
N ASN A 369 9.75 -4.46 9.21
CA ASN A 369 10.40 -5.76 9.41
C ASN A 369 11.53 -6.01 8.40
N CYS A 370 11.32 -5.71 7.11
CA CYS A 370 12.37 -5.80 6.09
C CYS A 370 13.47 -4.78 6.34
N GLN A 371 13.14 -3.57 6.80
CA GLN A 371 14.13 -2.60 7.24
C GLN A 371 14.98 -3.14 8.39
N SER A 372 14.36 -3.83 9.35
CA SER A 372 15.04 -4.55 10.43
C SER A 372 16.10 -5.53 9.92
N LYS A 373 15.67 -6.39 9.01
CA LYS A 373 16.55 -7.40 8.40
C LYS A 373 17.72 -6.74 7.69
N LEU A 374 17.49 -5.65 6.95
CA LEU A 374 18.57 -4.93 6.28
C LEU A 374 19.63 -4.37 7.23
N TYR A 375 19.27 -3.97 8.44
CA TYR A 375 20.23 -3.48 9.43
C TYR A 375 21.03 -4.60 10.12
N SER A 376 20.49 -5.82 10.17
CA SER A 376 21.06 -6.90 10.97
C SER A 376 21.43 -8.17 10.18
N GLY A 377 21.11 -8.23 8.89
CA GLY A 377 21.18 -9.47 8.12
C GLY A 377 22.39 -9.59 7.18
N GLY A 378 23.39 -8.71 7.28
CA GLY A 378 24.63 -8.83 6.52
C GLY A 378 24.53 -8.67 5.00
N TYR A 379 23.48 -8.03 4.52
CA TYR A 379 23.23 -7.88 3.08
C TYR A 379 24.33 -7.07 2.37
N ARG A 380 24.61 -7.44 1.13
CA ARG A 380 25.45 -6.67 0.20
C ARG A 380 24.55 -6.12 -0.89
N ILE A 381 24.41 -4.79 -0.94
CA ILE A 381 23.45 -4.07 -1.76
C ILE A 381 24.22 -3.23 -2.78
N TYR A 382 24.13 -3.59 -4.05
CA TYR A 382 24.79 -2.90 -5.16
C TYR A 382 23.78 -2.01 -5.87
N THR A 383 24.14 -0.74 -6.06
CA THR A 383 23.23 0.26 -6.65
C THR A 383 23.81 0.87 -7.92
N SER A 384 22.92 1.37 -8.78
CA SER A 384 23.23 2.17 -9.96
C SER A 384 23.52 3.65 -9.66
N LEU A 385 23.45 4.05 -8.39
CA LEU A 385 23.67 5.45 -7.99
C LEU A 385 25.12 5.86 -8.23
N ASP A 386 25.30 6.91 -9.05
CA ASP A 386 26.60 7.43 -9.45
C ASP A 386 26.92 8.71 -8.69
N PRO A 387 27.98 8.75 -7.86
CA PRO A 387 28.36 9.93 -7.07
C PRO A 387 28.69 11.16 -7.91
N LYS A 388 29.19 10.97 -9.13
CA LYS A 388 29.51 12.10 -10.04
C LYS A 388 28.23 12.73 -10.59
N LYS A 389 27.30 11.90 -11.10
CA LYS A 389 25.99 12.34 -11.57
C LYS A 389 25.18 12.97 -10.43
N GLN A 390 25.21 12.35 -9.23
CA GLN A 390 24.60 12.87 -8.02
C GLN A 390 25.10 14.26 -7.64
N LYS A 391 26.43 14.47 -7.69
CA LYS A 391 27.04 15.76 -7.41
C LYS A 391 26.59 16.83 -8.40
N LEU A 392 26.65 16.52 -9.70
CA LEU A 392 26.21 17.44 -10.77
C LEU A 392 24.72 17.82 -10.60
N LEU A 393 23.84 16.84 -10.27
CA LEU A 393 22.42 17.10 -10.06
C LEU A 393 22.19 18.00 -8.85
N GLN A 394 22.87 17.72 -7.72
CA GLN A 394 22.77 18.54 -6.51
C GLN A 394 23.26 19.98 -6.75
N GLU A 395 24.39 20.14 -7.41
CA GLU A 395 24.93 21.46 -7.75
C GLU A 395 23.98 22.23 -8.68
N SER A 396 23.36 21.57 -9.64
CA SER A 396 22.39 22.21 -10.55
C SER A 396 21.15 22.68 -9.80
N VAL A 397 20.62 21.85 -8.88
CA VAL A 397 19.49 22.23 -8.01
C VAL A 397 19.88 23.38 -7.08
N ASP A 398 21.01 23.30 -6.39
CA ASP A 398 21.45 24.31 -5.44
C ASP A 398 21.70 25.67 -6.13
N ASN A 399 22.35 25.68 -7.30
CA ASN A 399 22.59 26.85 -8.10
C ASN A 399 21.30 27.46 -8.67
N GLY A 400 20.40 26.64 -9.22
CA GLY A 400 19.13 27.11 -9.77
C GLY A 400 18.19 27.71 -8.72
N LEU A 401 18.30 27.27 -7.47
CA LEU A 401 17.51 27.79 -6.35
C LEU A 401 18.23 28.91 -5.55
N SER A 402 19.43 29.32 -5.97
CA SER A 402 20.19 30.40 -5.29
C SER A 402 19.50 31.75 -5.33
N ILE A 403 18.49 31.91 -6.19
CA ILE A 403 17.62 33.10 -6.32
C ILE A 403 16.87 33.47 -5.03
N SER A 404 16.72 32.57 -4.08
CA SER A 404 16.12 32.81 -2.77
C SER A 404 17.09 32.41 -1.66
N SER A 405 17.34 33.31 -0.70
CA SER A 405 18.15 33.03 0.50
C SER A 405 17.32 32.77 1.76
N LYS A 406 15.97 32.87 1.68
CA LYS A 406 15.05 32.71 2.82
C LYS A 406 15.18 31.31 3.45
N LYS A 407 15.35 31.28 4.77
CA LYS A 407 15.48 30.05 5.57
C LYS A 407 14.50 30.07 6.73
N SER A 408 14.09 28.87 7.15
CA SER A 408 13.35 28.63 8.38
C SER A 408 14.23 28.90 9.62
N LYS A 409 13.62 28.93 10.82
CA LYS A 409 14.35 28.99 12.09
C LYS A 409 15.36 27.83 12.28
N ALA A 410 15.10 26.67 11.65
CA ALA A 410 16.00 25.51 11.66
C ALA A 410 17.15 25.58 10.63
N GLY A 411 17.29 26.70 9.90
CA GLY A 411 18.34 26.88 8.89
C GLY A 411 18.07 26.23 7.55
N ILE A 412 16.86 25.66 7.36
CA ILE A 412 16.42 25.00 6.11
C ILE A 412 15.95 26.08 5.13
N TYR A 413 16.41 26.02 3.88
CA TYR A 413 15.94 26.93 2.84
C TYR A 413 14.43 26.74 2.63
N SER A 414 13.67 27.83 2.54
CA SER A 414 12.22 27.76 2.30
C SER A 414 11.92 27.30 0.89
N LEU A 415 12.59 27.89 -0.12
CA LEU A 415 12.47 27.43 -1.51
C LEU A 415 13.23 26.12 -1.68
N GLN A 416 12.51 25.08 -2.09
CA GLN A 416 13.00 23.72 -2.25
C GLN A 416 12.91 23.26 -3.71
N GLY A 417 13.60 22.18 -4.03
CA GLY A 417 13.50 21.49 -5.29
C GLY A 417 13.92 20.05 -5.14
N SER A 418 13.35 19.20 -5.96
CA SER A 418 13.76 17.80 -6.06
C SER A 418 13.98 17.41 -7.51
N ALA A 419 14.87 16.44 -7.72
CA ALA A 419 15.15 15.95 -9.05
C ALA A 419 15.54 14.46 -9.02
N VAL A 420 15.17 13.73 -10.08
CA VAL A 420 15.50 12.33 -10.27
C VAL A 420 15.98 12.12 -11.69
N THR A 421 17.07 11.37 -11.84
CA THR A 421 17.60 10.98 -13.15
C THR A 421 17.59 9.47 -13.31
N ILE A 422 16.99 9.01 -14.39
CA ILE A 422 16.96 7.61 -14.83
C ILE A 422 17.87 7.46 -16.03
N ASP A 423 18.69 6.42 -16.05
CA ASP A 423 19.43 5.93 -17.21
C ASP A 423 18.46 5.11 -18.06
N ASN A 424 18.18 5.59 -19.28
CA ASN A 424 17.15 5.00 -20.13
C ASN A 424 17.52 3.59 -20.62
N GLY A 425 18.81 3.34 -20.83
CA GLY A 425 19.28 2.02 -21.26
C GLY A 425 19.00 0.92 -20.22
N SER A 426 19.19 1.23 -18.93
CA SER A 426 18.98 0.26 -17.84
C SER A 426 17.63 0.42 -17.14
N GLY A 427 16.92 1.54 -17.30
CA GLY A 427 15.72 1.90 -16.54
C GLY A 427 15.98 2.23 -15.06
N ARG A 428 17.25 2.42 -14.64
CA ARG A 428 17.62 2.58 -13.24
C ARG A 428 17.88 4.01 -12.86
N VAL A 429 17.53 4.35 -11.61
CA VAL A 429 17.82 5.66 -11.03
C VAL A 429 19.33 5.77 -10.77
N VAL A 430 19.97 6.76 -11.38
CA VAL A 430 21.42 7.00 -11.27
C VAL A 430 21.77 8.20 -10.39
N ALA A 431 20.82 9.13 -10.19
CA ALA A 431 20.97 10.28 -9.28
C ALA A 431 19.62 10.71 -8.72
N VAL A 432 19.59 11.15 -7.46
CA VAL A 432 18.38 11.56 -6.76
C VAL A 432 18.68 12.72 -5.78
N VAL A 433 18.00 13.83 -5.96
CA VAL A 433 18.09 15.02 -5.07
C VAL A 433 16.73 15.26 -4.46
N GLY A 434 16.66 15.16 -3.14
CA GLY A 434 15.41 15.33 -2.38
C GLY A 434 15.24 16.72 -1.75
N GLY A 435 16.14 17.65 -2.04
CA GLY A 435 16.04 19.01 -1.54
C GLY A 435 17.29 19.85 -1.77
N ARG A 436 17.14 21.13 -1.55
CA ARG A 436 18.22 22.11 -1.63
C ARG A 436 19.18 21.94 -0.46
N SER A 437 20.48 21.75 -0.76
CA SER A 437 21.58 21.55 0.19
C SER A 437 21.49 20.25 1.02
N GLN A 438 22.57 19.47 1.01
CA GLN A 438 22.70 18.25 1.86
C GLN A 438 23.44 18.50 3.18
N LYS A 439 23.71 19.75 3.54
CA LYS A 439 24.52 20.09 4.73
C LYS A 439 23.76 20.02 6.05
N LEU A 440 22.50 19.64 6.02
CA LEU A 440 21.65 19.51 7.20
C LEU A 440 21.96 18.21 7.95
N LYS A 441 22.00 18.32 9.27
CA LYS A 441 22.18 17.18 10.17
C LYS A 441 20.84 16.46 10.34
N GLY A 442 20.83 15.13 10.26
CA GLY A 442 19.66 14.28 10.48
C GLY A 442 19.01 13.69 9.21
N ARG A 443 17.98 12.92 9.38
CA ARG A 443 17.15 12.39 8.27
C ARG A 443 16.31 13.53 7.72
N THR A 444 16.73 14.07 6.60
CA THR A 444 15.97 15.10 5.88
C THR A 444 14.96 14.45 4.94
N LEU A 445 13.79 15.07 4.81
CA LEU A 445 12.76 14.68 3.84
C LEU A 445 13.36 14.58 2.44
N ASN A 446 13.28 13.40 1.83
CA ASN A 446 13.68 13.20 0.44
C ASN A 446 12.46 13.43 -0.47
N ARG A 447 12.27 14.68 -0.90
CA ARG A 447 11.11 15.12 -1.67
C ARG A 447 11.00 14.44 -3.04
N ALA A 448 12.07 13.79 -3.48
CA ALA A 448 12.07 13.10 -4.76
C ALA A 448 11.05 11.95 -4.82
N TYR A 449 10.75 11.31 -3.68
CA TYR A 449 9.79 10.19 -3.59
C TYR A 449 8.87 10.21 -2.35
N GLN A 450 9.10 11.13 -1.41
CA GLN A 450 8.27 11.26 -0.19
C GLN A 450 7.37 12.49 -0.22
N SER A 451 7.48 13.35 -1.22
CA SER A 451 6.64 14.53 -1.40
C SER A 451 5.83 14.39 -2.69
N PHE A 452 4.53 14.57 -2.57
CA PHE A 452 3.58 14.47 -3.65
C PHE A 452 3.02 15.87 -3.93
N ARG A 453 3.07 16.29 -5.20
CA ARG A 453 2.74 17.65 -5.63
C ARG A 453 1.95 17.59 -6.93
N GLN A 454 1.09 18.56 -7.14
CA GLN A 454 0.35 18.64 -8.39
C GLN A 454 1.31 18.83 -9.57
N PRO A 455 1.25 17.97 -10.61
CA PRO A 455 2.19 18.00 -11.72
C PRO A 455 1.96 19.14 -12.72
N GLY A 456 0.81 19.79 -12.66
CA GLY A 456 0.40 20.76 -13.68
C GLY A 456 0.45 20.14 -15.08
N SER A 457 0.79 20.94 -16.08
CA SER A 457 0.80 20.50 -17.48
C SER A 457 1.84 19.41 -17.84
N THR A 458 2.72 19.00 -16.94
CA THR A 458 3.61 17.85 -17.20
C THR A 458 2.87 16.53 -17.27
N ILE A 459 1.64 16.47 -16.79
CA ILE A 459 0.82 15.25 -16.84
C ILE A 459 0.21 15.01 -18.24
N LYS A 460 0.05 16.07 -19.05
CA LYS A 460 -0.62 16.04 -20.35
C LYS A 460 -0.09 14.96 -21.31
N PRO A 461 1.22 14.78 -21.49
CA PRO A 461 1.75 13.71 -22.31
C PRO A 461 1.27 12.34 -21.87
N LEU A 462 1.19 12.10 -20.55
CA LEU A 462 0.95 10.78 -19.98
C LEU A 462 -0.51 10.34 -20.06
N ILE A 463 -1.44 11.22 -19.70
CA ILE A 463 -2.86 10.84 -19.54
C ILE A 463 -3.78 11.35 -20.63
N VAL A 464 -3.31 12.30 -21.45
CA VAL A 464 -4.14 12.91 -22.50
C VAL A 464 -3.64 12.53 -23.90
N TYR A 465 -2.45 12.98 -24.27
CA TYR A 465 -2.02 12.94 -25.67
C TYR A 465 -1.56 11.55 -26.10
N THR A 466 -0.78 10.80 -25.27
CA THR A 466 -0.37 9.45 -25.63
C THR A 466 -1.58 8.50 -25.71
N PRO A 467 -2.53 8.49 -24.74
CA PRO A 467 -3.76 7.71 -24.89
C PRO A 467 -4.64 8.14 -26.08
N ALA A 468 -4.66 9.44 -26.44
CA ALA A 468 -5.36 9.88 -27.64
C ALA A 468 -4.73 9.30 -28.92
N PHE A 469 -3.40 9.19 -28.98
CA PHE A 469 -2.71 8.56 -30.10
C PHE A 469 -3.02 7.06 -30.21
N GLU A 470 -3.15 6.37 -29.10
CA GLU A 470 -3.61 4.97 -29.08
C GLU A 470 -5.03 4.80 -29.62
N GLN A 471 -5.86 5.87 -29.53
CA GLN A 471 -7.23 5.91 -30.07
C GLN A 471 -7.32 6.48 -31.49
N GLY A 472 -6.18 6.56 -32.21
CA GLY A 472 -6.12 6.91 -33.63
C GLY A 472 -5.88 8.37 -33.93
N TYR A 473 -5.73 9.26 -32.95
CA TYR A 473 -5.23 10.61 -33.20
C TYR A 473 -3.76 10.57 -33.64
N THR A 474 -3.31 11.64 -34.29
CA THR A 474 -1.94 11.84 -34.75
C THR A 474 -1.45 13.21 -34.34
N PRO A 475 -0.15 13.50 -34.35
CA PRO A 475 0.37 14.86 -34.15
C PRO A 475 -0.22 15.91 -35.08
N ALA A 476 -0.65 15.52 -36.30
CA ALA A 476 -1.26 16.40 -37.31
C ALA A 476 -2.78 16.54 -37.17
N SER A 477 -3.43 15.73 -36.34
CA SER A 477 -4.87 15.81 -36.11
C SER A 477 -5.28 17.21 -35.65
N MET A 478 -6.34 17.75 -36.25
CA MET A 478 -6.88 19.07 -35.93
C MET A 478 -7.81 18.98 -34.71
N VAL A 479 -7.61 19.87 -33.74
CA VAL A 479 -8.37 19.92 -32.48
C VAL A 479 -8.83 21.35 -32.20
N LYS A 480 -9.94 21.50 -31.46
CA LYS A 480 -10.55 22.81 -31.15
C LYS A 480 -9.88 23.44 -29.90
N ASP A 481 -9.31 24.64 -30.11
CA ASP A 481 -8.80 25.53 -29.03
C ASP A 481 -9.78 26.69 -28.85
N GLU A 482 -10.95 26.41 -28.28
CA GLU A 482 -12.03 27.36 -28.07
C GLU A 482 -12.37 27.46 -26.59
N LYS A 483 -12.96 28.58 -26.18
CA LYS A 483 -13.43 28.74 -24.78
C LYS A 483 -14.41 27.62 -24.44
N ILE A 484 -14.25 27.06 -23.23
CA ILE A 484 -15.16 26.07 -22.66
C ILE A 484 -15.99 26.79 -21.60
N GLU A 485 -17.30 26.76 -21.71
CA GLU A 485 -18.19 27.34 -20.71
C GLU A 485 -18.07 26.58 -19.40
N GLY A 486 -17.80 27.28 -18.31
CA GLY A 486 -17.49 26.62 -17.00
C GLY A 486 -16.18 25.85 -16.95
N GLY A 487 -15.41 25.83 -18.03
CA GLY A 487 -14.14 25.09 -18.14
C GLY A 487 -12.91 25.99 -17.99
N PRO A 488 -11.69 25.40 -18.17
CA PRO A 488 -10.44 26.12 -17.98
C PRO A 488 -10.17 27.13 -19.10
N ALA A 489 -9.46 28.20 -18.76
CA ALA A 489 -8.84 29.09 -19.72
C ALA A 489 -7.44 28.61 -20.12
N ASN A 490 -6.94 29.01 -21.30
CA ASN A 490 -5.54 28.83 -21.64
C ASN A 490 -4.67 29.77 -20.83
N ALA A 491 -3.46 29.31 -20.46
CA ALA A 491 -2.54 30.09 -19.62
C ALA A 491 -2.08 31.41 -20.28
N ASP A 492 -2.04 31.44 -21.62
CA ASP A 492 -1.74 32.62 -22.44
C ASP A 492 -2.97 33.50 -22.73
N GLY A 493 -4.17 33.10 -22.29
CA GLY A 493 -5.44 33.77 -22.57
C GLY A 493 -5.89 33.73 -24.03
N VAL A 494 -5.15 33.04 -24.92
CA VAL A 494 -5.41 32.99 -26.35
C VAL A 494 -6.13 31.73 -26.75
N PHE A 495 -7.17 31.87 -27.58
CA PHE A 495 -7.89 30.77 -28.20
C PHE A 495 -7.65 30.83 -29.73
N SER A 496 -7.09 29.74 -30.27
CA SER A 496 -6.63 29.70 -31.68
C SER A 496 -7.70 29.19 -32.66
N GLY A 497 -8.88 28.81 -32.15
CA GLY A 497 -9.98 28.20 -32.92
C GLY A 497 -9.70 26.75 -33.25
N SER A 498 -8.85 26.48 -34.22
CA SER A 498 -8.43 25.11 -34.60
C SER A 498 -6.92 25.08 -34.74
N MET A 499 -6.30 24.00 -34.26
CA MET A 499 -4.85 23.80 -34.33
C MET A 499 -4.48 22.33 -34.30
N THR A 500 -3.24 21.98 -34.67
CA THR A 500 -2.76 20.60 -34.59
C THR A 500 -2.53 20.18 -33.14
N ILE A 501 -2.62 18.88 -32.84
CA ILE A 501 -2.25 18.30 -31.53
C ILE A 501 -0.81 18.67 -31.22
N LEU A 502 0.12 18.57 -32.16
CA LEU A 502 1.52 18.95 -31.97
C LEU A 502 1.67 20.39 -31.47
N ASP A 503 0.97 21.36 -32.09
CA ASP A 503 1.03 22.77 -31.66
C ASP A 503 0.31 23.01 -30.33
N ALA A 504 -0.77 22.26 -30.07
CA ALA A 504 -1.50 22.32 -28.81
C ALA A 504 -0.63 21.88 -27.63
N LEU A 505 0.14 20.78 -27.77
CA LEU A 505 1.08 20.35 -26.75
C LEU A 505 2.28 21.29 -26.65
N ALA A 506 2.85 21.74 -27.77
CA ALA A 506 3.97 22.69 -27.81
C ALA A 506 3.67 23.97 -27.03
N LYS A 507 2.47 24.52 -27.24
CA LYS A 507 1.95 25.72 -26.54
C LYS A 507 1.25 25.43 -25.23
N SER A 508 1.15 24.12 -24.84
CA SER A 508 0.54 23.68 -23.58
C SER A 508 -0.92 24.12 -23.38
N LYS A 509 -1.74 24.11 -24.46
CA LYS A 509 -3.13 24.54 -24.42
C LYS A 509 -3.97 23.73 -23.43
N ASN A 510 -4.73 24.42 -22.56
CA ASN A 510 -5.53 23.78 -21.52
C ASN A 510 -6.87 23.28 -22.08
N THR A 511 -7.53 24.09 -22.91
CA THR A 511 -8.80 23.76 -23.53
C THR A 511 -8.72 22.48 -24.37
N VAL A 512 -7.64 22.33 -25.14
CA VAL A 512 -7.39 21.15 -25.95
C VAL A 512 -7.19 19.92 -25.08
N ALA A 513 -6.31 20.02 -24.06
CA ALA A 513 -6.07 18.91 -23.16
C ALA A 513 -7.35 18.46 -22.43
N TRP A 514 -8.15 19.41 -21.96
CA TRP A 514 -9.41 19.13 -21.30
C TRP A 514 -10.42 18.41 -22.23
N ARG A 515 -10.61 18.90 -23.44
CA ARG A 515 -11.53 18.29 -24.43
C ARG A 515 -11.10 16.87 -24.78
N LEU A 516 -9.85 16.70 -25.19
CA LEU A 516 -9.31 15.37 -25.54
C LEU A 516 -9.43 14.38 -24.38
N PHE A 517 -9.09 14.81 -23.15
CA PHE A 517 -9.17 13.93 -21.98
C PHE A 517 -10.60 13.51 -21.68
N THR A 518 -11.56 14.43 -21.88
CA THR A 518 -12.98 14.12 -21.71
C THR A 518 -13.46 13.14 -22.81
N GLU A 519 -12.98 13.33 -24.04
CA GLU A 519 -13.35 12.51 -25.21
C GLU A 519 -12.78 11.08 -25.11
N ILE A 520 -11.50 10.92 -24.75
CA ILE A 520 -10.88 9.59 -24.60
C ILE A 520 -11.30 8.86 -23.33
N SER A 521 -12.09 9.46 -22.47
CA SER A 521 -12.42 9.06 -21.09
C SER A 521 -11.29 9.26 -20.06
N PRO A 522 -11.57 9.99 -18.96
CA PRO A 522 -10.61 10.15 -17.83
C PRO A 522 -10.08 8.83 -17.29
N THR A 523 -10.91 7.79 -17.29
CA THR A 523 -10.54 6.45 -16.79
C THR A 523 -9.38 5.87 -17.60
N VAL A 524 -9.36 6.03 -18.92
CA VAL A 524 -8.29 5.52 -19.78
C VAL A 524 -6.95 6.17 -19.40
N GLY A 525 -6.93 7.50 -19.29
CA GLY A 525 -5.71 8.22 -18.94
C GLY A 525 -5.22 7.95 -17.51
N ILE A 526 -6.13 7.96 -16.53
CA ILE A 526 -5.76 7.73 -15.11
C ILE A 526 -5.26 6.30 -14.89
N ASN A 527 -5.85 5.29 -15.54
CA ASN A 527 -5.39 3.90 -15.41
C ASN A 527 -3.94 3.73 -15.88
N LYS A 528 -3.47 4.49 -16.89
CA LYS A 528 -2.05 4.48 -17.28
C LYS A 528 -1.12 4.84 -16.12
N LEU A 529 -1.52 5.77 -15.24
CA LEU A 529 -0.73 6.11 -14.05
C LEU A 529 -0.73 4.97 -13.02
N ILE A 530 -1.86 4.30 -12.81
CA ILE A 530 -1.97 3.15 -11.90
C ILE A 530 -1.10 2.00 -12.41
N GLU A 531 -1.10 1.73 -13.71
CA GLU A 531 -0.26 0.72 -14.36
C GLU A 531 1.24 1.02 -14.18
N MET A 532 1.63 2.30 -14.14
CA MET A 532 3.00 2.75 -13.82
C MET A 532 3.27 2.89 -12.31
N GLY A 533 2.38 2.45 -11.44
CA GLY A 533 2.59 2.40 -9.99
C GLY A 533 2.53 3.75 -9.29
N PHE A 534 1.76 4.71 -9.80
CA PHE A 534 1.49 5.96 -9.09
C PHE A 534 0.71 5.69 -7.81
N SER A 535 1.24 6.11 -6.68
CA SER A 535 0.83 5.62 -5.37
C SER A 535 -0.32 6.39 -4.72
N ASN A 536 -0.65 7.58 -5.22
CA ASN A 536 -1.61 8.50 -4.59
C ASN A 536 -2.74 8.96 -5.51
N ILE A 537 -3.19 8.08 -6.39
CA ILE A 537 -4.39 8.33 -7.20
C ILE A 537 -5.63 8.11 -6.34
N GLU A 538 -6.57 9.06 -6.40
CA GLU A 538 -7.85 9.05 -5.67
C GLU A 538 -9.03 9.02 -6.65
N GLU A 539 -10.20 8.63 -6.19
CA GLU A 539 -11.43 8.63 -7.01
C GLU A 539 -11.76 10.01 -7.60
N THR A 540 -11.43 11.06 -6.86
CA THR A 540 -11.59 12.46 -7.29
C THR A 540 -10.62 12.88 -8.39
N ASP A 541 -9.67 12.04 -8.78
CA ASP A 541 -8.73 12.32 -9.87
C ASP A 541 -9.26 11.83 -11.25
N TYR A 542 -10.38 11.09 -11.27
CA TYR A 542 -11.05 10.64 -12.51
C TYR A 542 -11.93 11.72 -13.16
N TYR A 543 -11.61 12.99 -12.96
CA TYR A 543 -12.31 14.14 -13.50
C TYR A 543 -11.44 14.93 -14.48
N PRO A 544 -12.05 15.71 -15.41
CA PRO A 544 -11.32 16.45 -16.43
C PRO A 544 -10.21 17.38 -15.90
N ALA A 545 -10.29 17.84 -14.65
CA ALA A 545 -9.25 18.67 -14.03
C ALA A 545 -7.88 17.96 -13.95
N ALA A 546 -7.84 16.63 -13.89
CA ALA A 546 -6.62 15.85 -13.91
C ALA A 546 -5.80 16.08 -15.20
N SER A 547 -6.46 16.35 -16.34
CA SER A 547 -5.77 16.67 -17.61
C SER A 547 -4.85 17.88 -17.52
N LEU A 548 -5.06 18.75 -16.53
CA LEU A 548 -4.27 19.95 -16.27
C LEU A 548 -3.34 19.79 -15.05
N GLY A 549 -3.35 18.59 -14.44
CA GLY A 549 -2.57 18.28 -13.27
C GLY A 549 -3.22 18.62 -11.93
N GLY A 550 -4.54 18.83 -11.91
CA GLY A 550 -5.34 19.06 -10.70
C GLY A 550 -5.61 17.77 -9.95
N PHE A 551 -4.59 17.19 -9.37
CA PHE A 551 -4.67 15.96 -8.57
C PHE A 551 -4.91 16.24 -7.10
N THR A 552 -5.67 15.40 -6.43
CA THR A 552 -6.03 15.52 -5.01
C THR A 552 -4.80 15.48 -4.11
N LYS A 553 -3.94 14.49 -4.28
CA LYS A 553 -2.71 14.31 -3.51
C LYS A 553 -1.46 14.65 -4.30
N GLY A 554 -1.51 14.57 -5.62
CA GLY A 554 -0.40 14.84 -6.50
C GLY A 554 0.52 13.64 -6.73
N VAL A 555 1.68 13.91 -7.35
CA VAL A 555 2.66 12.92 -7.80
C VAL A 555 4.07 13.27 -7.31
N SER A 556 4.96 12.29 -7.27
CA SER A 556 6.38 12.49 -6.89
C SER A 556 7.27 12.71 -8.11
N ALA A 557 8.45 13.31 -7.90
CA ALA A 557 9.44 13.47 -8.96
C ALA A 557 9.94 12.13 -9.51
N LEU A 558 9.99 11.09 -8.67
CA LEU A 558 10.35 9.74 -9.08
C LEU A 558 9.32 9.13 -10.02
N GLU A 559 8.03 9.22 -9.69
CA GLU A 559 6.94 8.75 -10.55
C GLU A 559 6.95 9.46 -11.90
N MET A 560 7.14 10.78 -11.91
CA MET A 560 7.22 11.56 -13.14
C MET A 560 8.45 11.21 -14.00
N ALA A 561 9.62 10.98 -13.39
CA ALA A 561 10.80 10.53 -14.12
C ALA A 561 10.58 9.14 -14.75
N SER A 562 9.99 8.21 -14.00
CA SER A 562 9.68 6.86 -14.46
C SER A 562 8.68 6.85 -15.61
N ALA A 563 7.60 7.64 -15.50
CA ALA A 563 6.59 7.72 -16.54
C ALA A 563 7.13 8.31 -17.85
N TYR A 564 8.01 9.32 -17.78
CA TYR A 564 8.65 9.87 -18.99
C TYR A 564 9.72 8.92 -19.56
N ALA A 565 10.42 8.17 -18.71
CA ALA A 565 11.32 7.11 -19.17
C ALA A 565 10.54 5.99 -19.89
N THR A 566 9.31 5.73 -19.49
CA THR A 566 8.39 4.79 -20.18
C THR A 566 8.05 5.29 -21.59
N LEU A 567 7.83 6.59 -21.76
CA LEU A 567 7.58 7.17 -23.09
C LEU A 567 8.84 7.07 -23.99
N GLU A 568 10.03 7.33 -23.42
CA GLU A 568 11.30 7.19 -24.16
C GLU A 568 11.60 5.73 -24.52
N ASN A 569 11.21 4.80 -23.68
CA ASN A 569 11.45 3.35 -23.82
C ASN A 569 10.35 2.63 -24.63
N GLY A 570 9.70 3.31 -25.57
CA GLY A 570 8.71 2.69 -26.46
C GLY A 570 7.44 2.21 -25.76
N GLY A 571 7.10 2.76 -24.59
CA GLY A 571 5.93 2.39 -23.81
C GLY A 571 6.12 1.28 -22.80
N GLU A 572 7.28 0.66 -22.78
CA GLU A 572 7.65 -0.37 -21.79
C GLU A 572 7.99 0.25 -20.45
N PHE A 573 7.15 0.00 -19.45
CA PHE A 573 7.36 0.46 -18.08
C PHE A 573 8.40 -0.39 -17.34
N ARG A 574 9.33 0.30 -16.68
CA ARG A 574 10.31 -0.31 -15.79
C ARG A 574 10.18 0.30 -14.39
N GLU A 575 10.00 -0.54 -13.38
CA GLU A 575 9.88 -0.08 -11.99
C GLU A 575 11.11 0.75 -11.58
N PRO A 576 10.93 2.00 -11.10
CA PRO A 576 12.05 2.89 -10.79
C PRO A 576 12.79 2.44 -9.53
N THR A 577 13.93 1.83 -9.72
CA THR A 577 14.82 1.38 -8.65
C THR A 577 16.28 1.75 -8.91
N CYS A 578 17.08 1.78 -7.86
CA CYS A 578 18.54 1.84 -7.98
C CYS A 578 19.20 0.51 -7.61
N ILE A 579 18.46 -0.51 -7.22
CA ILE A 579 19.03 -1.78 -6.78
C ILE A 579 19.37 -2.62 -8.01
N MET A 580 20.66 -2.91 -8.20
CA MET A 580 21.17 -3.75 -9.27
C MET A 580 21.24 -5.22 -8.81
N LYS A 581 21.78 -5.41 -7.61
CA LYS A 581 21.96 -6.73 -7.01
C LYS A 581 21.87 -6.62 -5.49
N MET A 582 21.32 -7.63 -4.85
CA MET A 582 21.35 -7.79 -3.39
C MET A 582 21.62 -9.25 -3.05
N THR A 583 22.61 -9.49 -2.19
CA THR A 583 22.88 -10.83 -1.64
C THR A 583 22.65 -10.82 -0.14
N ASP A 584 22.38 -11.99 0.43
CA ASP A 584 22.41 -12.20 1.88
C ASP A 584 23.86 -12.30 2.43
N ALA A 585 24.00 -12.59 3.72
CA ALA A 585 25.28 -12.75 4.38
C ALA A 585 26.10 -13.93 3.82
N ASP A 586 25.42 -14.98 3.40
CA ASP A 586 26.04 -16.21 2.86
C ASP A 586 26.44 -16.04 1.36
N GLY A 587 26.09 -14.90 0.76
CA GLY A 587 26.37 -14.58 -0.64
C GLY A 587 25.33 -15.09 -1.64
N ASN A 588 24.19 -15.60 -1.16
CA ASN A 588 23.09 -16.02 -2.02
C ASN A 588 22.39 -14.80 -2.61
N ASP A 589 22.03 -14.88 -3.88
CA ASP A 589 21.34 -13.81 -4.58
C ASP A 589 19.88 -13.69 -4.11
N ILE A 590 19.50 -12.53 -3.56
CA ILE A 590 18.13 -12.16 -3.18
C ILE A 590 17.49 -11.37 -4.33
N VAL A 591 18.25 -10.43 -4.91
CA VAL A 591 17.84 -9.60 -6.05
C VAL A 591 18.95 -9.64 -7.08
N THR A 592 18.59 -9.93 -8.33
CA THR A 592 19.49 -9.92 -9.49
C THR A 592 18.98 -8.91 -10.53
N ASP A 593 19.77 -8.63 -11.55
CA ASP A 593 19.38 -7.73 -12.64
C ASP A 593 18.04 -8.13 -13.31
N GLY A 594 17.76 -9.42 -13.42
CA GLY A 594 16.48 -9.94 -13.94
C GLY A 594 15.31 -9.88 -12.97
N PHE A 595 15.50 -9.55 -11.70
CA PHE A 595 14.46 -9.59 -10.68
C PHE A 595 13.26 -8.65 -10.98
N TYR A 596 13.54 -7.49 -11.56
CA TYR A 596 12.51 -6.52 -11.97
C TYR A 596 11.98 -6.75 -13.38
N GLN A 597 12.67 -7.60 -14.18
CA GLN A 597 12.30 -7.97 -15.54
C GLN A 597 11.58 -9.33 -15.59
N ASN A 598 11.80 -10.20 -14.59
CA ASN A 598 11.21 -11.54 -14.56
C ASN A 598 9.73 -11.48 -14.19
N GLY A 599 8.91 -11.37 -15.22
CA GLY A 599 7.51 -11.72 -15.17
C GLY A 599 6.49 -10.69 -15.62
N THR A 600 6.87 -9.45 -15.91
CA THR A 600 5.99 -8.59 -16.70
C THR A 600 6.77 -7.37 -17.21
N THR A 601 7.31 -7.47 -18.40
CA THR A 601 7.49 -6.30 -19.24
C THR A 601 6.07 -5.78 -19.50
N GLN A 602 5.66 -4.75 -18.77
CA GLN A 602 4.33 -4.19 -18.94
C GLN A 602 4.41 -3.06 -19.95
N PHE A 603 3.93 -3.30 -21.17
CA PHE A 603 3.70 -2.21 -22.10
C PHE A 603 2.48 -1.41 -21.65
N VAL A 604 2.74 -0.19 -21.22
CA VAL A 604 1.71 0.76 -20.78
C VAL A 604 1.16 1.54 -21.97
N TYR A 605 2.02 1.83 -22.95
CA TYR A 605 1.64 2.54 -24.16
C TYR A 605 2.12 1.79 -25.40
N ASP A 606 1.43 2.00 -26.51
CA ASP A 606 1.86 1.53 -27.83
C ASP A 606 3.12 2.26 -28.27
N GLU A 607 4.07 1.53 -28.86
CA GLU A 607 5.35 2.07 -29.37
C GLU A 607 5.14 3.22 -30.36
N ASN A 608 4.13 3.09 -31.24
CA ASN A 608 3.83 4.15 -32.21
C ASN A 608 3.27 5.41 -31.55
N ALA A 609 2.44 5.26 -30.50
CA ALA A 609 1.94 6.38 -29.70
C ALA A 609 3.08 7.09 -28.95
N THR A 610 4.09 6.35 -28.46
CA THR A 610 5.27 6.95 -27.82
C THR A 610 6.15 7.72 -28.81
N LYS A 611 6.31 7.26 -30.06
CA LYS A 611 6.99 8.02 -31.11
C LYS A 611 6.22 9.32 -31.44
N MET A 612 4.90 9.27 -31.52
CA MET A 612 4.06 10.44 -31.76
C MET A 612 4.17 11.48 -30.64
N ILE A 613 4.13 11.04 -29.35
CA ILE A 613 4.27 11.98 -28.24
C ILE A 613 5.70 12.53 -28.13
N THR A 614 6.74 11.76 -28.44
CA THR A 614 8.12 12.22 -28.50
C THR A 614 8.26 13.34 -29.50
N THR A 615 7.76 13.19 -30.74
CA THR A 615 7.72 14.25 -31.76
C THR A 615 7.03 15.53 -31.26
N CYS A 616 5.90 15.39 -30.56
CA CYS A 616 5.20 16.54 -29.97
C CYS A 616 6.00 17.20 -28.84
N MET A 617 6.71 16.41 -28.02
CA MET A 617 7.55 16.95 -26.95
C MET A 617 8.86 17.55 -27.44
N GLU A 618 9.41 17.10 -28.59
CA GLU A 618 10.49 17.82 -29.29
C GLU A 618 10.02 19.19 -29.79
N ALA A 619 8.76 19.27 -30.27
CA ALA A 619 8.16 20.55 -30.64
C ALA A 619 8.03 21.51 -29.44
N VAL A 620 7.81 21.02 -28.22
CA VAL A 620 7.90 21.83 -26.98
C VAL A 620 9.27 22.47 -26.83
N MET A 621 10.36 21.71 -27.14
CA MET A 621 11.74 22.16 -26.99
C MET A 621 12.23 23.03 -28.15
N THR A 622 11.61 22.96 -29.31
CA THR A 622 12.05 23.68 -30.52
C THR A 622 11.21 24.94 -30.84
N LYS A 623 9.92 24.91 -30.53
CA LYS A 623 8.99 26.03 -30.84
C LYS A 623 7.96 26.33 -29.76
N GLY A 624 8.05 25.63 -28.58
CA GLY A 624 7.08 25.72 -27.52
C GLY A 624 7.62 26.27 -26.22
N THR A 625 6.95 25.91 -25.12
CA THR A 625 7.24 26.43 -23.75
C THR A 625 8.59 26.00 -23.20
N GLY A 626 9.24 25.01 -23.80
CA GLY A 626 10.53 24.46 -23.40
C GLY A 626 11.74 24.99 -24.18
N MET A 627 11.60 25.96 -25.09
CA MET A 627 12.68 26.42 -26.00
C MET A 627 13.99 26.81 -25.27
N ALA A 628 13.88 27.48 -24.12
CA ALA A 628 15.04 27.86 -23.33
C ALA A 628 15.84 26.67 -22.79
N GLY A 629 15.23 25.50 -22.72
CA GLY A 629 15.83 24.25 -22.23
C GLY A 629 16.49 23.41 -23.31
N ARG A 630 16.40 23.80 -24.60
CA ARG A 630 17.02 23.07 -25.70
C ARG A 630 18.50 22.87 -25.42
N LEU A 631 18.97 21.61 -25.53
CA LEU A 631 20.39 21.27 -25.36
C LEU A 631 21.17 21.66 -26.61
N SER A 632 22.43 22.04 -26.42
CA SER A 632 23.30 22.53 -27.51
C SER A 632 23.78 21.39 -28.42
N SER A 633 23.99 20.20 -27.85
CA SER A 633 24.64 19.08 -28.54
C SER A 633 23.83 17.79 -28.58
N MET A 634 22.60 17.80 -28.06
CA MET A 634 21.82 16.57 -27.91
C MET A 634 20.34 16.82 -28.26
N PRO A 635 19.72 15.98 -29.13
CA PRO A 635 18.26 15.96 -29.26
C PRO A 635 17.58 15.71 -27.92
N CYS A 636 16.50 16.43 -27.64
CA CYS A 636 15.79 16.32 -26.39
C CYS A 636 14.29 16.61 -26.54
N ALA A 637 13.50 15.91 -25.75
CA ALA A 637 12.07 16.10 -25.63
C ALA A 637 11.71 16.40 -24.16
N GLY A 638 10.61 17.14 -23.94
CA GLY A 638 10.23 17.45 -22.57
C GLY A 638 8.97 18.31 -22.46
N LYS A 639 8.55 18.54 -21.20
CA LYS A 639 7.35 19.31 -20.92
C LYS A 639 7.50 20.16 -19.67
N THR A 640 7.05 21.41 -19.72
CA THR A 640 6.89 22.32 -18.59
C THR A 640 5.56 22.08 -17.88
N GLY A 641 5.54 22.26 -16.54
CA GLY A 641 4.34 22.22 -15.72
C GLY A 641 4.29 23.36 -14.73
N THR A 642 3.15 23.99 -14.64
CA THR A 642 2.86 25.05 -13.67
C THR A 642 1.48 24.77 -13.10
N THR A 643 1.33 24.83 -11.79
CA THR A 643 0.04 24.72 -11.12
C THR A 643 -0.61 26.09 -10.95
N ASN A 644 -1.89 26.10 -10.58
CA ASN A 644 -2.60 27.34 -10.25
C ASN A 644 -1.82 28.12 -9.18
N ASP A 645 -1.82 29.44 -9.30
CA ASP A 645 -1.09 30.37 -8.45
C ASP A 645 0.45 30.14 -8.44
N SER A 646 0.98 29.37 -9.41
CA SER A 646 2.40 29.01 -9.51
C SER A 646 2.96 28.45 -8.19
N LYS A 647 2.23 27.55 -7.53
CA LYS A 647 2.68 26.92 -6.25
C LYS A 647 3.70 25.81 -6.48
N ASP A 648 3.61 25.12 -7.61
CA ASP A 648 4.51 24.06 -8.04
C ASP A 648 4.94 24.31 -9.47
N LEU A 649 6.25 24.26 -9.71
CA LEU A 649 6.87 24.38 -11.02
C LEU A 649 7.61 23.09 -11.37
N TRP A 650 7.37 22.59 -12.58
CA TRP A 650 7.93 21.35 -13.04
C TRP A 650 8.59 21.46 -14.39
N PHE A 651 9.63 20.70 -14.61
CA PHE A 651 10.11 20.32 -15.92
C PHE A 651 10.49 18.83 -15.91
N VAL A 652 10.01 18.10 -16.89
CA VAL A 652 10.42 16.71 -17.11
C VAL A 652 10.80 16.55 -18.57
N GLY A 653 11.97 15.98 -18.80
CA GLY A 653 12.47 15.81 -20.16
C GLY A 653 13.52 14.70 -20.25
N PHE A 654 13.74 14.24 -21.48
CA PHE A 654 14.66 13.16 -21.78
C PHE A 654 15.47 13.39 -23.05
N THR A 655 16.54 12.63 -23.17
CA THR A 655 17.34 12.38 -24.35
C THR A 655 17.36 10.87 -24.58
N LYS A 656 18.04 10.36 -25.57
CA LYS A 656 18.19 8.91 -25.74
C LYS A 656 18.92 8.23 -24.55
N TYR A 657 19.69 8.98 -23.77
CA TYR A 657 20.49 8.43 -22.66
C TYR A 657 19.81 8.54 -21.29
N TYR A 658 19.18 9.66 -21.01
CA TYR A 658 18.69 9.96 -19.65
C TYR A 658 17.34 10.67 -19.65
N THR A 659 16.52 10.30 -18.69
CA THR A 659 15.29 11.00 -18.33
C THR A 659 15.48 11.69 -16.98
N THR A 660 15.15 12.98 -16.91
CA THR A 660 15.28 13.75 -15.66
C THR A 660 14.02 14.54 -15.38
N SER A 661 13.47 14.39 -14.17
CA SER A 661 12.38 15.21 -13.63
C SER A 661 12.96 16.25 -12.66
N VAL A 662 12.42 17.47 -12.67
CA VAL A 662 12.76 18.55 -11.74
C VAL A 662 11.47 19.20 -11.23
N TRP A 663 11.33 19.28 -9.91
CA TRP A 663 10.28 20.02 -9.21
C TRP A 663 10.89 21.17 -8.41
N VAL A 664 10.19 22.30 -8.35
CA VAL A 664 10.52 23.47 -7.51
C VAL A 664 9.25 23.98 -6.83
N GLY A 665 9.33 24.22 -5.53
CA GLY A 665 8.21 24.71 -4.72
C GLY A 665 8.56 24.93 -3.24
N TYR A 666 7.56 25.22 -2.45
CA TYR A 666 7.64 25.26 -0.99
C TYR A 666 7.07 23.98 -0.39
N ASP A 667 7.51 23.57 0.81
CA ASP A 667 6.96 22.39 1.51
C ASP A 667 5.46 22.58 1.82
N ILE A 668 5.07 23.75 2.25
CA ILE A 668 3.67 24.18 2.32
C ILE A 668 3.38 24.96 1.03
N PRO A 669 2.38 24.55 0.22
CA PRO A 669 2.10 25.17 -1.07
C PRO A 669 1.78 26.66 -0.98
N GLU A 670 2.70 27.50 -1.43
CA GLU A 670 2.57 28.96 -1.51
C GLU A 670 2.97 29.42 -2.91
N SER A 671 2.46 30.59 -3.34
CA SER A 671 2.84 31.17 -4.63
C SER A 671 4.33 31.46 -4.69
N LEU A 672 4.96 31.11 -5.81
CA LEU A 672 6.39 31.28 -6.08
C LEU A 672 6.75 32.66 -6.61
N GLY A 673 5.81 33.61 -6.60
CA GLY A 673 6.08 35.04 -6.77
C GLY A 673 6.82 35.43 -8.05
N GLY A 674 6.33 35.01 -9.22
CA GLY A 674 6.91 35.38 -10.51
C GLY A 674 7.96 34.39 -11.05
N LEU A 675 8.31 33.31 -10.33
CA LEU A 675 9.06 32.21 -10.90
C LEU A 675 8.20 31.44 -11.91
N THR A 676 8.81 30.91 -12.95
CA THR A 676 8.11 30.16 -14.01
C THR A 676 8.76 28.82 -14.28
N ALA A 677 7.97 27.86 -14.76
CA ALA A 677 8.46 26.54 -15.12
C ALA A 677 9.46 26.59 -16.30
N SER A 678 9.28 27.55 -17.22
CA SER A 678 10.17 27.78 -18.35
C SER A 678 11.48 28.50 -17.97
N ALA A 679 11.62 28.96 -16.74
CA ALA A 679 12.84 29.59 -16.23
C ALA A 679 13.57 28.72 -15.21
N THR A 680 12.94 28.42 -14.03
CA THR A 680 13.66 27.82 -12.91
C THR A 680 13.90 26.32 -13.03
N PRO A 681 12.87 25.42 -13.05
CA PRO A 681 13.15 23.98 -13.18
C PRO A 681 13.74 23.62 -14.55
N LEU A 682 13.35 24.32 -15.62
CA LEU A 682 13.93 24.12 -16.94
C LEU A 682 15.42 24.44 -16.99
N ALA A 683 15.86 25.54 -16.36
CA ALA A 683 17.28 25.88 -16.27
C ALA A 683 18.07 24.90 -15.43
N ILE A 684 17.52 24.43 -14.33
CA ILE A 684 18.13 23.36 -13.51
C ILE A 684 18.34 22.11 -14.38
N TRP A 685 17.30 21.66 -15.06
CA TRP A 685 17.35 20.51 -15.97
C TRP A 685 18.40 20.70 -17.07
N LYS A 686 18.39 21.85 -17.78
CA LYS A 686 19.33 22.13 -18.83
C LYS A 686 20.79 22.09 -18.36
N ASN A 687 21.10 22.81 -17.29
CA ASN A 687 22.47 22.91 -16.76
C ASN A 687 23.01 21.54 -16.35
N TYR A 688 22.14 20.72 -15.77
CA TYR A 688 22.47 19.34 -15.42
C TYR A 688 22.69 18.48 -16.67
N MET A 689 21.74 18.48 -17.60
CA MET A 689 21.80 17.62 -18.80
C MET A 689 22.95 18.01 -19.74
N GLU A 690 23.25 19.31 -19.91
CA GLU A 690 24.45 19.75 -20.67
C GLU A 690 25.75 19.18 -20.05
N SER A 691 25.84 19.20 -18.73
CA SER A 691 26.98 18.66 -18.02
C SER A 691 27.05 17.13 -18.08
N LEU A 692 25.89 16.47 -18.03
CA LEU A 692 25.76 15.03 -18.04
C LEU A 692 26.10 14.41 -19.40
N HIS A 693 25.79 15.13 -20.49
CA HIS A 693 26.00 14.67 -21.87
C HIS A 693 27.35 15.06 -22.45
N LYS A 694 28.18 15.74 -21.68
CA LYS A 694 29.50 16.19 -22.17
C LYS A 694 30.36 15.01 -22.62
N GLY A 695 30.67 14.97 -23.92
CA GLY A 695 31.48 13.92 -24.54
C GLY A 695 30.71 12.68 -24.99
N LEU A 696 29.36 12.68 -24.86
CA LEU A 696 28.51 11.65 -25.46
C LEU A 696 28.17 12.00 -26.91
N GLU A 697 27.98 10.98 -27.73
CA GLU A 697 27.51 11.10 -29.11
C GLU A 697 26.06 11.62 -29.16
N ALA A 698 25.74 12.48 -30.11
CA ALA A 698 24.37 12.95 -30.32
C ALA A 698 23.53 11.87 -30.98
N LEU A 699 22.71 11.16 -30.18
CA LEU A 699 21.76 10.18 -30.68
C LEU A 699 20.40 10.81 -30.94
N PRO A 700 19.74 10.48 -32.08
CA PRO A 700 18.36 10.91 -32.33
C PRO A 700 17.40 10.24 -31.35
N LEU A 701 16.27 10.88 -31.10
CA LEU A 701 15.13 10.26 -30.43
C LEU A 701 14.33 9.41 -31.42
N ASP A 702 13.59 8.44 -30.89
CA ASP A 702 12.66 7.63 -31.69
C ASP A 702 11.40 8.45 -31.95
N ASP A 703 11.38 9.20 -33.06
CA ASP A 703 10.32 10.12 -33.44
C ASP A 703 9.36 9.52 -34.49
N TYR A 704 8.19 10.12 -34.58
CA TYR A 704 7.20 9.81 -35.59
C TYR A 704 7.41 10.71 -36.83
N LYS A 705 7.60 10.10 -37.97
CA LYS A 705 7.70 10.88 -39.25
C LYS A 705 6.35 11.47 -39.61
N LEU A 706 6.25 12.78 -39.46
CA LEU A 706 5.05 13.52 -39.83
C LEU A 706 4.79 13.33 -41.33
N VAL A 707 3.66 12.71 -41.68
CA VAL A 707 3.15 12.69 -43.03
C VAL A 707 2.57 14.08 -43.34
N THR A 708 3.18 14.80 -44.27
CA THR A 708 2.81 16.18 -44.61
C THR A 708 1.52 16.30 -45.44
N THR A 709 0.82 15.22 -45.71
CA THR A 709 -0.52 15.27 -46.33
C THR A 709 -1.56 15.55 -45.28
N PRO A 710 -2.43 16.60 -45.47
CA PRO A 710 -3.56 16.82 -44.57
C PRO A 710 -4.48 15.60 -44.61
N VAL A 711 -4.63 14.92 -43.49
CA VAL A 711 -5.69 13.93 -43.35
C VAL A 711 -6.98 14.72 -43.14
N GLU A 712 -7.87 14.66 -44.14
CA GLU A 712 -9.23 15.16 -43.97
C GLU A 712 -9.89 14.48 -42.77
N SER A 713 -10.63 15.27 -42.03
CA SER A 713 -11.24 14.88 -40.74
C SER A 713 -11.98 13.55 -40.85
N LYS A 714 -11.72 12.68 -39.88
CA LYS A 714 -12.35 11.36 -39.71
C LYS A 714 -13.81 11.40 -39.23
N ASP A 715 -14.52 12.50 -39.49
CA ASP A 715 -15.95 12.64 -39.09
C ASP A 715 -16.86 11.53 -39.63
N LYS A 716 -16.49 10.90 -40.76
CA LYS A 716 -17.26 9.77 -41.30
C LYS A 716 -16.94 8.41 -40.69
N GLU A 717 -15.70 8.13 -40.36
CA GLU A 717 -15.32 6.86 -39.69
C GLU A 717 -15.78 6.80 -38.22
N THR A 718 -15.93 7.97 -37.56
CA THR A 718 -16.41 8.05 -36.17
C THR A 718 -17.93 7.85 -36.11
N GLU A 719 -18.68 8.29 -37.11
CA GLU A 719 -20.12 8.01 -37.23
C GLU A 719 -20.37 6.52 -37.49
N GLU A 720 -19.61 5.88 -38.40
CA GLU A 720 -19.76 4.45 -38.71
C GLU A 720 -19.36 3.55 -37.51
N LYS A 721 -18.28 3.90 -36.75
CA LYS A 721 -17.92 3.16 -35.54
C LYS A 721 -18.92 3.39 -34.43
N SER A 722 -19.48 4.59 -34.27
CA SER A 722 -20.52 4.86 -33.26
C SER A 722 -21.83 4.13 -33.60
N GLU A 723 -22.14 3.90 -34.88
CA GLU A 723 -23.30 3.10 -35.29
C GLU A 723 -23.05 1.60 -35.14
N GLU A 724 -21.82 1.14 -35.34
CA GLU A 724 -21.42 -0.26 -35.13
C GLU A 724 -21.38 -0.61 -33.65
N GLU A 725 -20.87 0.27 -32.76
CA GLU A 725 -20.94 0.11 -31.32
C GLU A 725 -22.38 0.11 -30.80
N LYS A 726 -23.24 0.96 -31.27
CA LYS A 726 -24.69 0.96 -30.94
C LYS A 726 -25.36 -0.34 -31.38
N ARG A 727 -25.02 -0.86 -32.56
CA ARG A 727 -25.50 -2.18 -33.04
C ARG A 727 -25.03 -3.34 -32.17
N LEU A 728 -23.75 -3.32 -31.79
CA LEU A 728 -23.16 -4.33 -30.90
C LEU A 728 -23.77 -4.28 -29.49
N GLU A 729 -24.09 -3.10 -29.00
CA GLU A 729 -24.76 -2.93 -27.71
C GLU A 729 -26.22 -3.36 -27.75
N GLU A 730 -26.91 -3.12 -28.87
CA GLU A 730 -28.27 -3.64 -29.10
C GLU A 730 -28.29 -5.16 -29.23
N GLU A 731 -27.30 -5.75 -29.92
CA GLU A 731 -27.17 -7.22 -30.00
C GLU A 731 -26.86 -7.85 -28.64
N LYS A 732 -26.02 -7.20 -27.81
CA LYS A 732 -25.76 -7.65 -26.45
C LYS A 732 -27.02 -7.61 -25.59
N LYS A 733 -27.80 -6.53 -25.65
CA LYS A 733 -29.10 -6.41 -24.97
C LYS A 733 -30.09 -7.49 -25.42
N LYS A 734 -30.17 -7.76 -26.72
CA LYS A 734 -31.04 -8.85 -27.28
C LYS A 734 -30.57 -10.24 -26.85
N MET A 735 -29.25 -10.46 -26.67
CA MET A 735 -28.70 -11.72 -26.15
C MET A 735 -28.94 -11.89 -24.65
N GLU A 736 -28.85 -10.82 -23.89
CA GLU A 736 -29.18 -10.85 -22.44
C GLU A 736 -30.68 -11.08 -22.20
N GLU A 737 -31.52 -10.45 -22.99
CA GLU A 737 -32.96 -10.65 -22.93
C GLU A 737 -33.37 -12.09 -23.32
N LYS A 738 -32.69 -12.66 -24.34
CA LYS A 738 -32.88 -14.06 -24.73
C LYS A 738 -32.42 -15.05 -23.64
N LYS A 739 -31.31 -14.75 -22.96
CA LYS A 739 -30.85 -15.52 -21.79
C LYS A 739 -31.83 -15.46 -20.64
N ARG A 740 -32.37 -14.28 -20.33
CA ARG A 740 -33.42 -14.13 -19.31
C ARG A 740 -34.69 -14.95 -19.64
N LEU A 741 -35.12 -14.89 -20.90
CA LEU A 741 -36.27 -15.69 -21.38
C LEU A 741 -36.02 -17.22 -21.31
N GLU A 742 -34.77 -17.65 -21.55
CA GLU A 742 -34.42 -19.08 -21.39
C GLU A 742 -34.32 -19.49 -19.90
N GLU A 743 -33.82 -18.62 -19.04
CA GLU A 743 -33.81 -18.84 -17.59
C GLU A 743 -35.22 -18.84 -16.98
N ASP A 744 -36.10 -17.96 -17.46
CA ASP A 744 -37.49 -17.92 -17.01
C ASP A 744 -38.28 -19.13 -17.52
N LYS A 745 -37.98 -19.62 -18.77
CA LYS A 745 -38.54 -20.90 -19.27
C LYS A 745 -38.06 -22.10 -18.45
N LYS A 746 -36.78 -22.12 -18.06
CA LYS A 746 -36.22 -23.17 -17.21
C LYS A 746 -36.85 -23.22 -15.83
N LYS A 747 -37.06 -22.04 -15.21
CA LYS A 747 -37.77 -21.90 -13.93
C LYS A 747 -39.22 -22.30 -14.01
N ALA A 748 -39.89 -22.03 -15.15
CA ALA A 748 -41.28 -22.48 -15.38
C ALA A 748 -41.38 -23.98 -15.65
N GLU A 749 -40.35 -24.60 -16.24
CA GLU A 749 -40.24 -26.05 -16.43
C GLU A 749 -39.93 -26.80 -15.11
N GLU A 750 -39.05 -26.24 -14.26
CA GLU A 750 -38.79 -26.76 -12.91
C GLU A 750 -40.02 -26.64 -12.02
N GLN A 751 -40.80 -25.57 -12.12
CA GLN A 751 -42.08 -25.46 -11.39
C GLN A 751 -43.17 -26.38 -11.90
N ARG A 752 -43.11 -26.84 -13.19
CA ARG A 752 -44.02 -27.86 -13.74
C ARG A 752 -43.64 -29.28 -13.35
N THR A 753 -42.33 -29.54 -13.10
CA THR A 753 -41.88 -30.85 -12.60
C THR A 753 -42.19 -31.01 -11.10
N ASP A 754 -42.13 -29.93 -10.31
CA ASP A 754 -42.52 -29.97 -8.89
C ASP A 754 -44.06 -30.10 -8.70
N SER A 755 -44.87 -29.59 -9.66
CA SER A 755 -46.33 -29.77 -9.59
C SER A 755 -46.82 -31.14 -10.08
N LYS A 756 -45.99 -31.90 -10.83
CA LYS A 756 -46.29 -33.28 -11.24
C LYS A 756 -45.90 -34.33 -10.20
N ALA A 757 -45.12 -33.96 -9.18
CA ALA A 757 -44.77 -34.86 -8.09
C ALA A 757 -45.76 -34.82 -6.91
N ALA A 758 -46.82 -34.00 -7.02
CA ALA A 758 -47.83 -33.82 -5.97
C ALA A 758 -49.23 -34.44 -6.32
N GLU A 759 -49.37 -35.09 -7.47
CA GLU A 759 -50.60 -35.79 -7.89
C GLU A 759 -50.38 -37.32 -7.95
N ASP A 760 -50.31 -37.97 -6.80
CA ASP A 760 -50.63 -39.38 -6.63
C ASP A 760 -50.96 -39.60 -5.14
N ASN A 761 -52.25 -39.41 -4.78
CA ASN A 761 -53.01 -40.30 -3.89
C ASN A 761 -54.48 -39.82 -3.78
N PRO A 762 -55.43 -40.73 -3.72
CA PRO A 762 -56.82 -40.49 -4.11
C PRO A 762 -57.80 -40.36 -2.92
N VAL A 763 -58.92 -39.70 -3.26
CA VAL A 763 -60.33 -39.88 -2.75
C VAL A 763 -60.63 -39.46 -1.31
N ASP A 764 -61.49 -38.48 -1.12
CA ASP A 764 -62.93 -38.78 -0.75
C ASP A 764 -63.78 -37.49 -0.81
N GLU A 765 -65.06 -37.78 -1.08
CA GLU A 765 -66.21 -37.00 -1.47
C GLU A 765 -66.60 -35.84 -0.48
N GLY A 766 -67.28 -34.83 -0.97
CA GLY A 766 -68.23 -34.08 -0.16
C GLY A 766 -68.59 -32.70 -0.59
N GLU A 767 -69.53 -32.55 -1.52
CA GLU A 767 -70.58 -31.50 -1.61
C GLU A 767 -70.22 -30.03 -1.82
N ASN A 768 -70.67 -29.56 -2.97
CA ASN A 768 -71.14 -28.25 -3.44
C ASN A 768 -72.32 -27.72 -2.58
N PRO A 769 -72.94 -26.52 -2.71
CA PRO A 769 -72.76 -25.53 -3.80
C PRO A 769 -72.91 -24.02 -3.38
N GLU A 770 -72.89 -23.24 -4.45
CA GLU A 770 -73.64 -21.95 -4.69
C GLU A 770 -72.88 -20.61 -4.50
N GLU A 771 -72.76 -19.99 -5.64
CA GLU A 771 -73.33 -18.71 -6.18
C GLU A 771 -72.62 -17.44 -5.64
N GLY A 772 -72.24 -16.56 -6.42
CA GLY A 772 -72.80 -15.71 -7.40
C GLY A 772 -71.89 -14.53 -7.79
N THR A 773 -71.90 -14.37 -9.00
CA THR A 773 -72.12 -13.18 -9.87
C THR A 773 -71.15 -11.96 -9.82
N ASN A 774 -70.57 -11.76 -11.04
CA ASN A 774 -70.62 -10.48 -11.82
C ASN A 774 -69.78 -9.29 -11.27
N ALA A 775 -69.15 -8.51 -12.06
CA ALA A 775 -69.00 -8.17 -13.43
C ALA A 775 -68.07 -6.94 -13.51
N GLU A 776 -67.36 -6.86 -14.63
CA GLU A 776 -67.13 -5.64 -15.45
C GLU A 776 -66.66 -4.34 -14.68
N ASP A 777 -65.71 -3.57 -15.07
CA ASP A 777 -65.37 -3.01 -16.40
C ASP A 777 -64.09 -2.24 -16.30
N ASN A 778 -63.34 -2.23 -17.37
CA ASN A 778 -62.47 -1.13 -17.81
C ASN A 778 -63.35 -0.02 -18.43
N PRO A 779 -62.97 1.17 -18.78
CA PRO A 779 -61.62 1.67 -19.18
C PRO A 779 -61.31 3.18 -18.98
N ALA A 780 -60.09 3.54 -19.37
CA ALA A 780 -59.70 4.75 -20.14
C ALA A 780 -59.69 6.17 -19.53
N ASP A 781 -58.56 6.79 -19.74
CA ASP A 781 -58.27 8.10 -20.38
C ASP A 781 -58.28 9.41 -19.59
N GLU A 782 -57.30 10.18 -20.01
CA GLU A 782 -57.18 11.63 -20.24
C GLU A 782 -56.77 12.52 -19.05
N GLU A 783 -55.55 13.06 -19.23
CA GLU A 783 -55.19 14.45 -19.63
C GLU A 783 -55.71 15.59 -18.70
N THR A 784 -54.80 16.43 -18.48
CA THR A 784 -54.65 17.89 -18.66
C THR A 784 -54.35 18.68 -17.36
N GLU A 785 -53.25 19.36 -17.54
CA GLU A 785 -53.00 20.82 -17.48
C GLU A 785 -53.36 21.64 -16.25
N ASN A 786 -52.38 22.45 -15.93
CA ASN A 786 -52.42 23.89 -15.55
C ASN A 786 -52.76 24.32 -14.13
N GLY A 787 -51.85 25.09 -13.64
CA GLY A 787 -52.25 26.41 -13.20
C GLY A 787 -51.57 26.96 -11.96
N THR A 788 -50.53 27.69 -12.15
CA THR A 788 -50.25 29.07 -11.66
C THR A 788 -50.50 29.48 -10.17
N THR A 789 -49.50 30.17 -9.73
CA THR A 789 -49.41 31.46 -9.03
C THR A 789 -49.34 31.53 -7.52
N GLY A 790 -48.38 32.35 -7.14
CA GLY A 790 -48.39 33.25 -5.98
C GLY A 790 -47.49 32.76 -4.86
N GLY A 791 -46.44 33.38 -4.49
CA GLY A 791 -46.12 34.81 -4.36
C GLY A 791 -45.92 35.15 -2.90
N ASN A 792 -44.81 35.80 -2.64
CA ASN A 792 -44.43 36.65 -1.50
C ASN A 792 -43.30 36.08 -0.60
N ASP A 793 -42.09 36.64 -0.78
CA ASP A 793 -41.48 37.78 -0.06
C ASP A 793 -41.57 37.72 1.46
N ILE A 794 -40.42 37.83 2.09
CA ILE A 794 -39.99 38.77 3.14
C ILE A 794 -38.57 38.28 3.59
N GLU A 795 -37.52 38.95 3.17
CA GLU A 795 -36.71 39.98 3.85
C GLU A 795 -36.19 39.66 5.23
N GLY A 796 -34.88 39.94 5.39
CA GLY A 796 -34.28 40.52 6.55
C GLY A 796 -33.17 39.66 7.16
N GLU A 797 -32.05 39.95 7.22
CA GLU A 797 -31.08 41.02 7.42
C GLU A 797 -29.75 40.40 7.96
N ASN A 798 -28.68 40.83 7.38
CA ASN A 798 -27.33 40.82 8.01
C ASN A 798 -27.25 41.98 8.99
N PRO A 799 -26.43 41.96 10.06
CA PRO A 799 -25.31 42.87 9.94
C PRO A 799 -23.97 42.38 10.47
N ALA A 800 -22.97 42.97 9.82
CA ALA A 800 -21.60 43.17 10.24
C ALA A 800 -21.47 43.94 11.57
N GLU A 801 -20.34 43.81 12.26
CA GLU A 801 -19.35 44.85 12.51
C GLU A 801 -18.33 44.39 13.57
N THR A 802 -17.07 44.63 13.21
CA THR A 802 -15.92 44.81 14.14
C THR A 802 -16.05 46.10 14.96
N PRO A 803 -15.29 46.25 16.08
CA PRO A 803 -14.16 47.18 15.96
C PRO A 803 -12.86 46.79 16.70
N ALA A 804 -11.79 47.42 16.22
CA ALA A 804 -10.47 47.55 16.83
C ALA A 804 -10.45 48.50 18.02
N GLU A 805 -9.45 48.34 18.91
CA GLU A 805 -8.67 49.41 19.56
C GLU A 805 -7.51 48.80 20.35
N THR A 806 -6.30 49.01 19.96
CA THR A 806 -5.24 49.93 20.41
C THR A 806 -4.84 49.80 21.87
N GLY A 807 -3.57 49.56 22.15
CA GLY A 807 -2.91 49.72 23.43
C GLY A 807 -1.40 49.46 23.32
N GLU A 808 -0.65 50.51 23.16
CA GLU A 808 0.83 50.64 23.23
C GLU A 808 1.39 50.24 24.61
N GLY A 809 2.65 49.82 24.62
CA GLY A 809 3.41 49.81 25.87
C GLY A 809 4.79 49.12 25.79
N THR A 810 5.77 49.76 25.19
CA THR A 810 7.20 49.94 25.54
C THR A 810 8.00 48.84 26.25
N ALA A 811 9.04 48.31 25.56
CA ALA A 811 10.48 48.34 25.83
C ALA A 811 11.02 47.76 27.17
N GLU A 812 11.91 46.80 27.11
CA GLU A 812 13.35 46.89 27.28
C GLU A 812 14.01 45.51 27.38
N THR A 813 15.08 45.39 26.62
CA THR A 813 16.09 44.33 26.70
C THR A 813 16.96 44.43 28.00
N PRO A 814 17.77 43.39 28.36
CA PRO A 814 18.93 42.99 27.60
C PRO A 814 18.91 41.53 27.07
#